data_ff86eb667c85632f067853e981dfc6f6
#
_entry.id   ff86eb667c85632f067853e981dfc6f6
#
_cell.length_a   1.000
_cell.length_b   1.000
_cell.length_c   1.000
_cell.angle_alpha   90.00
_cell.angle_beta   90.00
_cell.angle_gamma   90.00
#
_symmetry.space_group_name_H-M   'P 1'
#
loop_
_entity.id
_entity.type
_entity.pdbx_description
1 polymer ?
#
loop_
_entity_poly.entity_id
_entity_poly.type
_entity_poly.pdbx_seq_one_letter_code
_entity_poly.pdbx_strand_id
1 'polypeptide(L)'
;MAITQKDILNISQNITQIPLAQKALVTLVKETDKHIASPPVVPIPKDAGGGFTHEQHKRNYKLIYDLGLLYQITENKKYLDYAKSIFLIYADIYPTLGIHPKRKEQSPGVLFWQSLNEAMWLFYAIQGYDMIISSLSSSEKNIIEQNLLIPMADFLSSGQPETFNKIHNHGTWAVSAVGMTGYTLNNNDLVTKALYGLDKSGDSGFYKQIDELFSPDGYYAEGPYYQRFALLPFVIFAKSINTNDPNLKIFEYKDNALIKAIYTTIQLSYNKLFFPINDAIKDKGIDTIELVHSVAIAYDINKDPSLLSIAKLQNHLLLTGYGFNVAKALDAKLEKPFIYKSLQLRDGIEGDMGALSVFRNGFESGHQALVMKNTSHGLGHGHFDKMHWLFYDNNNEIISDYGAARFLNIEAKYGGHYLPENNKWAKQTIAHNTVVLNESSQFNGDWHESQKTAPEILFFKESNLINITSSKLMGAYKDSVLTRTMAMINLDFLEHPLIVDIFHIKSKHKNQYDLPLHYQGHLISHSGKIQYNPVQEALGKSNGYEYIWNKGTVALENGLSQMTWLNTNRFYTYSTMSNANEKFIFSQIGANDESFNLRNENLIIHRVPSSKNHTFVSVLETHGEYNPRLEFTKNAKSSIVKIEHSNFVNKNIIKLHFINGDTYILAISAEGDWESNNYLNEDNINLEWQGHFTFFKSN
;
A
#
# COMPACT_ATOMS: atom_id res chain seq x y z
N MET A 1 -3.92 28.09 -11.75
CA MET A 1 -4.17 26.72 -11.22
C MET A 1 -3.25 25.69 -11.86
N ALA A 2 -3.47 24.39 -11.60
CA ALA A 2 -2.65 23.30 -12.17
C ALA A 2 -2.75 23.17 -13.71
N ILE A 3 -3.81 23.70 -14.31
CA ILE A 3 -4.02 23.77 -15.75
C ILE A 3 -3.97 25.24 -16.18
N THR A 4 -3.12 25.57 -17.17
CA THR A 4 -2.93 26.95 -17.64
C THR A 4 -3.72 27.21 -18.93
N GLN A 5 -3.96 28.48 -19.25
CA GLN A 5 -4.55 28.85 -20.54
C GLN A 5 -3.71 28.35 -21.73
N LYS A 6 -2.38 28.33 -21.56
CA LYS A 6 -1.46 27.77 -22.58
C LYS A 6 -1.70 26.28 -22.80
N ASP A 7 -1.95 25.52 -21.72
CA ASP A 7 -2.27 24.11 -21.82
C ASP A 7 -3.57 23.89 -22.60
N ILE A 8 -4.62 24.66 -22.28
CA ILE A 8 -5.92 24.57 -22.94
C ILE A 8 -5.78 24.89 -24.44
N LEU A 9 -5.11 25.95 -24.81
CA LEU A 9 -4.86 26.31 -26.23
C LEU A 9 -4.10 25.18 -26.95
N ASN A 10 -3.07 24.62 -26.31
CA ASN A 10 -2.32 23.53 -26.92
C ASN A 10 -3.19 22.26 -27.09
N ILE A 11 -4.06 21.96 -26.14
CA ILE A 11 -5.00 20.83 -26.23
C ILE A 11 -6.01 21.08 -27.34
N SER A 12 -6.76 22.18 -27.32
CA SER A 12 -7.83 22.47 -28.26
C SER A 12 -7.35 22.50 -29.73
N GLN A 13 -6.14 23.02 -29.98
CA GLN A 13 -5.57 23.08 -31.31
C GLN A 13 -5.04 21.75 -31.86
N ASN A 14 -4.61 20.84 -30.98
CA ASN A 14 -3.88 19.64 -31.39
C ASN A 14 -4.56 18.33 -31.02
N ILE A 15 -5.69 18.35 -30.31
CA ILE A 15 -6.33 17.13 -29.77
C ILE A 15 -6.77 16.16 -30.87
N THR A 16 -7.19 16.66 -32.04
CA THR A 16 -7.58 15.83 -33.17
C THR A 16 -6.42 15.14 -33.87
N GLN A 17 -5.20 15.62 -33.65
CA GLN A 17 -3.97 15.06 -34.24
C GLN A 17 -3.38 13.93 -33.36
N ILE A 18 -3.85 13.76 -32.13
CA ILE A 18 -3.36 12.77 -31.17
C ILE A 18 -4.49 11.76 -30.88
N PRO A 19 -4.52 10.57 -31.51
CA PRO A 19 -5.62 9.62 -31.40
C PRO A 19 -6.02 9.24 -29.98
N LEU A 20 -5.03 9.10 -29.08
CA LEU A 20 -5.28 8.79 -27.66
C LEU A 20 -6.04 9.92 -26.95
N ALA A 21 -5.64 11.18 -27.20
CA ALA A 21 -6.31 12.34 -26.60
C ALA A 21 -7.71 12.55 -27.20
N GLN A 22 -7.86 12.35 -28.50
CA GLN A 22 -9.18 12.41 -29.16
C GLN A 22 -10.14 11.36 -28.59
N LYS A 23 -9.67 10.11 -28.39
CA LYS A 23 -10.46 9.04 -27.76
C LYS A 23 -10.86 9.41 -26.33
N ALA A 24 -9.95 9.99 -25.55
CA ALA A 24 -10.23 10.45 -24.19
C ALA A 24 -11.31 11.55 -24.18
N LEU A 25 -11.21 12.53 -25.11
CA LEU A 25 -12.24 13.57 -25.24
C LEU A 25 -13.61 13.00 -25.60
N VAL A 26 -13.70 12.12 -26.59
CA VAL A 26 -14.95 11.47 -26.99
C VAL A 26 -15.57 10.72 -25.80
N THR A 27 -14.75 10.03 -25.01
CA THR A 27 -15.21 9.30 -23.83
C THR A 27 -15.74 10.28 -22.77
N LEU A 28 -14.99 11.33 -22.45
CA LEU A 28 -15.40 12.33 -21.46
C LEU A 28 -16.68 13.05 -21.87
N VAL A 29 -16.79 13.47 -23.14
CA VAL A 29 -18.02 14.06 -23.69
C VAL A 29 -19.20 13.13 -23.51
N LYS A 30 -19.06 11.86 -23.91
CA LYS A 30 -20.14 10.87 -23.82
C LYS A 30 -20.61 10.63 -22.38
N GLU A 31 -19.70 10.54 -21.43
CA GLU A 31 -20.03 10.33 -20.02
C GLU A 31 -20.66 11.59 -19.40
N THR A 32 -20.11 12.76 -19.67
CA THR A 32 -20.63 14.04 -19.16
C THR A 32 -22.02 14.34 -19.75
N ASP A 33 -22.23 14.13 -21.06
CA ASP A 33 -23.51 14.38 -21.73
C ASP A 33 -24.65 13.51 -21.15
N LYS A 34 -24.38 12.29 -20.68
CA LYS A 34 -25.39 11.49 -19.96
C LYS A 34 -25.83 12.17 -18.66
N HIS A 35 -24.91 12.79 -17.93
CA HIS A 35 -25.21 13.44 -16.66
C HIS A 35 -25.99 14.74 -16.86
N ILE A 36 -25.69 15.53 -17.90
CA ILE A 36 -26.36 16.80 -18.15
C ILE A 36 -27.67 16.69 -18.95
N ALA A 37 -28.06 15.48 -19.31
CA ALA A 37 -29.37 15.20 -19.93
C ALA A 37 -30.56 15.50 -19.00
N SER A 38 -30.31 15.64 -17.69
CA SER A 38 -31.31 15.98 -16.66
C SER A 38 -30.84 17.22 -15.89
N PRO A 39 -31.74 18.00 -15.27
CA PRO A 39 -31.35 19.12 -14.42
C PRO A 39 -30.41 18.71 -13.28
N PRO A 40 -29.53 19.61 -12.80
CA PRO A 40 -28.63 19.32 -11.69
C PRO A 40 -29.41 19.01 -10.40
N VAL A 41 -28.93 17.98 -9.67
CA VAL A 41 -29.49 17.54 -8.41
C VAL A 41 -28.48 17.84 -7.30
N VAL A 42 -28.84 18.72 -6.37
CA VAL A 42 -28.07 19.04 -5.17
C VAL A 42 -28.97 18.76 -3.95
N PRO A 43 -28.88 17.56 -3.36
CA PRO A 43 -29.74 17.20 -2.24
C PRO A 43 -29.30 17.88 -0.95
N ILE A 44 -30.24 18.06 0.00
CA ILE A 44 -29.89 18.41 1.38
C ILE A 44 -29.13 17.24 2.02
N PRO A 45 -27.97 17.48 2.67
CA PRO A 45 -27.16 16.44 3.27
C PRO A 45 -27.89 15.67 4.38
N LYS A 46 -27.85 14.31 4.33
CA LYS A 46 -28.45 13.46 5.36
C LYS A 46 -27.75 12.12 5.58
N ASP A 47 -27.00 11.62 4.59
CA ASP A 47 -26.42 10.28 4.61
C ASP A 47 -24.93 10.32 4.86
N ALA A 48 -24.42 9.33 5.60
CA ALA A 48 -22.98 9.06 5.71
C ALA A 48 -22.43 8.42 4.43
N GLY A 49 -21.18 8.02 4.44
CA GLY A 49 -20.50 7.39 3.29
C GLY A 49 -21.27 6.20 2.72
N GLY A 50 -21.39 6.13 1.40
CA GLY A 50 -22.17 5.12 0.68
C GLY A 50 -23.65 5.43 0.50
N GLY A 51 -24.22 6.39 1.25
CA GLY A 51 -25.62 6.79 1.11
C GLY A 51 -25.85 7.74 -0.09
N PHE A 52 -27.11 7.86 -0.51
CA PHE A 52 -27.49 8.59 -1.73
C PHE A 52 -26.98 10.04 -1.78
N THR A 53 -27.23 10.83 -0.70
CA THR A 53 -26.83 12.25 -0.68
C THR A 53 -25.34 12.41 -0.70
N HIS A 54 -24.60 11.57 0.06
CA HIS A 54 -23.15 11.55 0.05
C HIS A 54 -22.58 11.26 -1.37
N GLU A 55 -23.06 10.20 -2.01
CA GLU A 55 -22.59 9.82 -3.35
C GLU A 55 -23.01 10.85 -4.42
N GLN A 56 -24.17 11.53 -4.25
CA GLN A 56 -24.58 12.59 -5.16
C GLN A 56 -23.65 13.82 -5.07
N HIS A 57 -23.26 14.26 -3.87
CA HIS A 57 -22.27 15.34 -3.74
C HIS A 57 -20.90 14.97 -4.32
N LYS A 58 -20.50 13.70 -4.22
CA LYS A 58 -19.28 13.19 -4.88
C LYS A 58 -19.38 13.24 -6.40
N ARG A 59 -20.50 12.86 -6.96
CA ARG A 59 -20.75 13.01 -8.41
C ARG A 59 -20.69 14.47 -8.85
N ASN A 60 -21.30 15.36 -8.07
CA ASN A 60 -21.38 16.77 -8.41
C ASN A 60 -20.01 17.44 -8.48
N TYR A 61 -19.08 17.23 -7.53
CA TYR A 61 -17.78 17.86 -7.61
C TYR A 61 -16.92 17.34 -8.77
N LYS A 62 -17.02 16.04 -9.08
CA LYS A 62 -16.36 15.48 -10.26
C LYS A 62 -16.92 16.05 -11.55
N LEU A 63 -18.26 16.14 -11.62
CA LEU A 63 -18.95 16.70 -12.78
C LEU A 63 -18.59 18.19 -12.97
N ILE A 64 -18.51 18.98 -11.92
CA ILE A 64 -18.05 20.39 -11.98
C ILE A 64 -16.66 20.48 -12.64
N TYR A 65 -15.73 19.63 -12.23
CA TYR A 65 -14.38 19.58 -12.82
C TYR A 65 -14.44 19.21 -14.31
N ASP A 66 -15.16 18.15 -14.67
CA ASP A 66 -15.27 17.67 -16.03
C ASP A 66 -15.96 18.69 -16.95
N LEU A 67 -17.01 19.36 -16.47
CA LEU A 67 -17.72 20.42 -17.20
C LEU A 67 -16.82 21.62 -17.47
N GLY A 68 -16.06 22.08 -16.47
CA GLY A 68 -15.09 23.17 -16.63
C GLY A 68 -14.04 22.82 -17.69
N LEU A 69 -13.50 21.61 -17.64
CA LEU A 69 -12.52 21.12 -18.60
C LEU A 69 -13.09 21.03 -20.02
N LEU A 70 -14.27 20.45 -20.17
CA LEU A 70 -14.96 20.34 -21.49
C LEU A 70 -15.32 21.71 -22.05
N TYR A 71 -15.76 22.66 -21.22
CA TYR A 71 -16.02 24.02 -21.66
C TYR A 71 -14.76 24.66 -22.24
N GLN A 72 -13.63 24.56 -21.55
CA GLN A 72 -12.35 25.11 -22.00
C GLN A 72 -11.84 24.48 -23.31
N ILE A 73 -12.02 23.16 -23.49
CA ILE A 73 -11.53 22.46 -24.69
C ILE A 73 -12.45 22.67 -25.90
N THR A 74 -13.77 22.71 -25.68
CA THR A 74 -14.77 22.68 -26.76
C THR A 74 -15.47 24.01 -27.02
N GLU A 75 -15.33 24.97 -26.09
CA GLU A 75 -16.06 26.26 -26.09
C GLU A 75 -17.60 26.11 -26.07
N ASN A 76 -18.11 24.89 -25.81
CA ASN A 76 -19.55 24.62 -25.83
C ASN A 76 -20.21 25.13 -24.55
N LYS A 77 -21.05 26.15 -24.70
CA LYS A 77 -21.73 26.83 -23.58
C LYS A 77 -22.62 25.91 -22.73
N LYS A 78 -23.12 24.78 -23.28
CA LYS A 78 -23.92 23.84 -22.48
C LYS A 78 -23.18 23.38 -21.20
N TYR A 79 -21.85 23.18 -21.28
CA TYR A 79 -21.03 22.77 -20.16
C TYR A 79 -20.84 23.90 -19.14
N LEU A 80 -20.57 25.13 -19.61
CA LEU A 80 -20.53 26.31 -18.78
C LEU A 80 -21.83 26.53 -18.01
N ASP A 81 -22.97 26.52 -18.75
CA ASP A 81 -24.28 26.81 -18.16
C ASP A 81 -24.69 25.77 -17.13
N TYR A 82 -24.37 24.50 -17.37
CA TYR A 82 -24.65 23.44 -16.42
C TYR A 82 -23.73 23.53 -15.19
N ALA A 83 -22.41 23.76 -15.34
CA ALA A 83 -21.49 23.95 -14.20
C ALA A 83 -21.91 25.15 -13.35
N LYS A 84 -22.24 26.27 -13.98
CA LYS A 84 -22.75 27.48 -13.33
C LYS A 84 -24.02 27.18 -12.51
N SER A 85 -24.97 26.44 -13.09
CA SER A 85 -26.22 26.10 -12.39
C SER A 85 -25.98 25.25 -11.14
N ILE A 86 -25.04 24.28 -11.18
CA ILE A 86 -24.63 23.52 -9.99
C ILE A 86 -24.07 24.45 -8.91
N PHE A 87 -23.13 25.33 -9.27
CA PHE A 87 -22.53 26.27 -8.33
C PHE A 87 -23.56 27.20 -7.69
N LEU A 88 -24.50 27.75 -8.45
CA LEU A 88 -25.53 28.63 -7.94
C LEU A 88 -26.48 27.91 -6.98
N ILE A 89 -26.85 26.66 -7.24
CA ILE A 89 -27.66 25.87 -6.31
C ILE A 89 -26.89 25.62 -5.00
N TYR A 90 -25.60 25.26 -5.07
CA TYR A 90 -24.80 25.12 -3.86
C TYR A 90 -24.65 26.44 -3.10
N ALA A 91 -24.44 27.57 -3.80
CA ALA A 91 -24.33 28.90 -3.19
C ALA A 91 -25.63 29.38 -2.52
N ASP A 92 -26.78 28.89 -2.98
CA ASP A 92 -28.09 29.14 -2.37
C ASP A 92 -28.30 28.31 -1.10
N ILE A 93 -27.95 27.02 -1.13
CA ILE A 93 -28.21 26.12 0.01
C ILE A 93 -27.12 26.18 1.09
N TYR A 94 -25.83 26.32 0.74
CA TYR A 94 -24.70 26.17 1.66
C TYR A 94 -24.80 27.11 2.88
N PRO A 95 -25.15 28.40 2.75
CA PRO A 95 -25.30 29.31 3.90
C PRO A 95 -26.45 28.90 4.87
N THR A 96 -27.37 28.06 4.39
CA THR A 96 -28.53 27.62 5.21
C THR A 96 -28.25 26.32 5.96
N LEU A 97 -27.14 25.64 5.62
CA LEU A 97 -26.79 24.35 6.21
C LEU A 97 -26.09 24.52 7.55
N GLY A 98 -26.43 23.67 8.50
CA GLY A 98 -25.66 23.45 9.71
C GLY A 98 -24.66 22.31 9.54
N ILE A 99 -24.00 21.92 10.62
CA ILE A 99 -23.15 20.74 10.67
C ILE A 99 -23.97 19.49 10.29
N HIS A 100 -23.36 18.60 9.50
CA HIS A 100 -24.01 17.40 8.94
C HIS A 100 -24.69 16.55 10.03
N PRO A 101 -25.95 16.08 9.84
CA PRO A 101 -26.71 15.36 10.87
C PRO A 101 -26.07 14.05 11.34
N LYS A 102 -25.32 13.35 10.46
CA LYS A 102 -24.55 12.15 10.79
C LYS A 102 -23.04 12.44 10.90
N ARG A 103 -22.68 13.58 11.48
CA ARG A 103 -21.30 14.04 11.57
C ARG A 103 -20.38 13.08 12.30
N LYS A 104 -19.11 13.07 11.90
CA LYS A 104 -18.02 12.50 12.67
C LYS A 104 -17.56 13.54 13.68
N GLU A 105 -17.72 13.26 14.98
CA GLU A 105 -17.51 14.26 16.05
C GLU A 105 -16.11 14.91 16.03
N GLN A 106 -15.07 14.14 15.69
CA GLN A 106 -13.68 14.64 15.67
C GLN A 106 -13.33 15.50 14.45
N SER A 107 -14.11 15.43 13.38
CA SER A 107 -13.84 16.13 12.12
C SER A 107 -15.13 16.30 11.32
N PRO A 108 -16.10 17.09 11.85
CA PRO A 108 -17.41 17.24 11.22
C PRO A 108 -17.32 17.99 9.90
N GLY A 109 -18.25 17.72 8.99
CA GLY A 109 -18.45 18.47 7.74
C GLY A 109 -19.82 19.12 7.70
N VAL A 110 -20.11 19.83 6.63
CA VAL A 110 -21.38 20.50 6.33
C VAL A 110 -22.13 19.73 5.23
N LEU A 111 -21.55 19.63 4.03
CA LEU A 111 -22.10 18.80 2.93
C LEU A 111 -21.89 17.31 3.16
N PHE A 112 -20.86 16.95 3.92
CA PHE A 112 -20.49 15.57 4.17
C PHE A 112 -20.43 15.29 5.67
N TRP A 113 -20.53 14.03 6.03
CA TRP A 113 -20.44 13.59 7.42
C TRP A 113 -19.07 13.86 8.08
N GLN A 114 -18.02 14.08 7.27
CA GLN A 114 -16.67 14.43 7.75
C GLN A 114 -16.00 15.47 6.84
N SER A 115 -15.13 16.29 7.43
CA SER A 115 -14.42 17.39 6.77
C SER A 115 -13.48 16.95 5.66
N LEU A 116 -12.94 15.71 5.68
CA LEU A 116 -12.14 15.16 4.58
C LEU A 116 -12.89 15.22 3.24
N ASN A 117 -14.16 14.78 3.22
CA ASN A 117 -14.97 14.79 2.01
C ASN A 117 -15.37 16.21 1.58
N GLU A 118 -15.53 17.12 2.54
CA GLU A 118 -15.69 18.55 2.30
C GLU A 118 -14.47 19.13 1.58
N ALA A 119 -13.26 18.83 2.07
CA ALA A 119 -12.01 19.23 1.43
C ALA A 119 -11.88 18.66 0.02
N MET A 120 -12.26 17.40 -0.19
CA MET A 120 -12.29 16.79 -1.53
C MET A 120 -13.28 17.52 -2.46
N TRP A 121 -14.46 17.92 -1.95
CA TRP A 121 -15.42 18.69 -2.73
C TRP A 121 -14.81 20.02 -3.19
N LEU A 122 -14.24 20.80 -2.27
CA LEU A 122 -13.63 22.08 -2.60
C LEU A 122 -12.43 21.92 -3.56
N PHE A 123 -11.60 20.90 -3.35
CA PHE A 123 -10.44 20.60 -4.18
C PHE A 123 -10.78 20.40 -5.66
N TYR A 124 -11.84 19.65 -5.97
CA TYR A 124 -12.29 19.46 -7.35
C TYR A 124 -13.08 20.66 -7.87
N ALA A 125 -14.00 21.19 -7.05
CA ALA A 125 -14.86 22.28 -7.46
C ALA A 125 -14.10 23.56 -7.76
N ILE A 126 -13.05 23.88 -6.97
CA ILE A 126 -12.23 25.11 -7.21
C ILE A 126 -11.48 25.02 -8.55
N GLN A 127 -11.04 23.84 -8.97
CA GLN A 127 -10.44 23.64 -10.28
C GLN A 127 -11.46 23.86 -11.40
N GLY A 128 -12.68 23.31 -11.24
CA GLY A 128 -13.78 23.56 -12.18
C GLY A 128 -14.18 25.04 -12.24
N TYR A 129 -14.19 25.72 -11.08
CA TYR A 129 -14.47 27.15 -11.00
C TYR A 129 -13.40 28.00 -11.71
N ASP A 130 -12.12 27.71 -11.49
CA ASP A 130 -11.00 28.37 -12.17
C ASP A 130 -11.14 28.31 -13.71
N MET A 131 -11.63 27.19 -14.23
CA MET A 131 -11.85 27.00 -15.66
C MET A 131 -13.04 27.81 -16.22
N ILE A 132 -14.01 28.21 -15.42
CA ILE A 132 -15.20 28.95 -15.90
C ILE A 132 -15.27 30.41 -15.42
N ILE A 133 -14.45 30.82 -14.45
CA ILE A 133 -14.54 32.12 -13.78
C ILE A 133 -14.51 33.33 -14.73
N SER A 134 -13.70 33.24 -15.80
CA SER A 134 -13.60 34.33 -16.79
C SER A 134 -14.91 34.55 -17.58
N SER A 135 -15.77 33.55 -17.64
CA SER A 135 -17.03 33.56 -18.38
C SER A 135 -18.27 33.87 -17.54
N LEU A 136 -18.08 34.02 -16.21
CA LEU A 136 -19.14 34.40 -15.27
C LEU A 136 -19.27 35.92 -15.17
N SER A 137 -20.52 36.41 -14.98
CA SER A 137 -20.79 37.81 -14.65
C SER A 137 -20.27 38.15 -13.23
N SER A 138 -20.05 39.45 -12.96
CA SER A 138 -19.62 39.89 -11.63
C SER A 138 -20.60 39.51 -10.53
N SER A 139 -21.90 39.47 -10.79
CA SER A 139 -22.93 39.06 -9.86
C SER A 139 -22.84 37.58 -9.55
N GLU A 140 -22.69 36.70 -10.58
CA GLU A 140 -22.54 35.26 -10.43
C GLU A 140 -21.26 34.91 -9.65
N LYS A 141 -20.14 35.57 -9.97
CA LYS A 141 -18.90 35.42 -9.20
C LYS A 141 -19.12 35.74 -7.73
N ASN A 142 -19.66 36.92 -7.44
CA ASN A 142 -19.90 37.36 -6.07
C ASN A 142 -20.78 36.38 -5.28
N ILE A 143 -21.85 35.87 -5.89
CA ILE A 143 -22.74 34.88 -5.24
C ILE A 143 -21.98 33.58 -4.93
N ILE A 144 -21.26 33.03 -5.91
CA ILE A 144 -20.53 31.76 -5.75
C ILE A 144 -19.39 31.91 -4.74
N GLU A 145 -18.62 32.98 -4.84
CA GLU A 145 -17.46 33.20 -3.98
C GLU A 145 -17.88 33.47 -2.51
N GLN A 146 -18.84 34.40 -2.30
CA GLN A 146 -19.23 34.85 -0.95
C GLN A 146 -20.13 33.86 -0.21
N ASN A 147 -20.94 33.07 -0.93
CA ASN A 147 -21.89 32.14 -0.30
C ASN A 147 -21.40 30.69 -0.26
N LEU A 148 -20.36 30.35 -1.01
CA LEU A 148 -19.92 28.95 -1.13
C LEU A 148 -18.41 28.78 -0.94
N LEU A 149 -17.56 29.33 -1.85
CA LEU A 149 -16.15 28.98 -1.90
C LEU A 149 -15.37 29.53 -0.70
N ILE A 150 -15.55 30.82 -0.36
CA ILE A 150 -14.91 31.46 0.79
C ILE A 150 -15.40 30.84 2.11
N PRO A 151 -16.73 30.72 2.37
CA PRO A 151 -17.21 30.08 3.58
C PRO A 151 -16.74 28.64 3.75
N MET A 152 -16.62 27.87 2.67
CA MET A 152 -16.10 26.49 2.73
C MET A 152 -14.58 26.46 3.01
N ALA A 153 -13.79 27.37 2.42
CA ALA A 153 -12.38 27.50 2.72
C ALA A 153 -12.13 27.94 4.17
N ASP A 154 -12.93 28.87 4.69
CA ASP A 154 -12.86 29.32 6.06
C ASP A 154 -13.28 28.21 7.04
N PHE A 155 -14.33 27.44 6.71
CA PHE A 155 -14.75 26.28 7.49
C PHE A 155 -13.64 25.23 7.57
N LEU A 156 -13.00 24.89 6.45
CA LEU A 156 -11.91 23.88 6.39
C LEU A 156 -10.61 24.36 7.06
N SER A 157 -10.38 25.67 7.16
CA SER A 157 -9.17 26.25 7.76
C SER A 157 -9.44 26.71 9.21
N SER A 158 -9.83 27.95 9.39
CA SER A 158 -10.06 28.55 10.72
C SER A 158 -11.22 27.90 11.49
N GLY A 159 -12.22 27.33 10.80
CA GLY A 159 -13.35 26.60 11.38
C GLY A 159 -13.00 25.19 11.87
N GLN A 160 -11.92 24.59 11.35
CA GLN A 160 -11.46 23.22 11.69
C GLN A 160 -9.93 23.22 11.95
N PRO A 161 -9.42 24.05 12.88
CA PRO A 161 -7.98 24.27 13.05
C PRO A 161 -7.19 22.99 13.35
N GLU A 162 -7.77 22.08 14.15
CA GLU A 162 -7.14 20.81 14.49
C GLU A 162 -6.96 19.89 13.26
N THR A 163 -7.94 19.88 12.36
CA THR A 163 -7.84 19.08 11.11
C THR A 163 -6.91 19.74 10.11
N PHE A 164 -6.97 21.07 9.97
CA PHE A 164 -6.14 21.81 9.01
C PHE A 164 -4.65 21.71 9.33
N ASN A 165 -4.29 21.88 10.61
CA ASN A 165 -2.90 21.82 11.06
C ASN A 165 -2.39 20.39 11.32
N LYS A 166 -3.27 19.38 11.26
CA LYS A 166 -2.86 17.99 11.51
C LYS A 166 -1.95 17.47 10.42
N ILE A 167 -0.81 16.90 10.81
CA ILE A 167 0.09 16.19 9.89
C ILE A 167 -0.51 14.80 9.61
N HIS A 168 -1.28 14.73 8.56
CA HIS A 168 -2.07 13.55 8.18
C HIS A 168 -2.74 13.80 6.83
N ASN A 169 -3.13 12.76 6.09
CA ASN A 169 -3.81 12.92 4.79
C ASN A 169 -5.05 13.84 4.85
N HIS A 170 -5.81 13.88 5.95
CA HIS A 170 -6.93 14.82 6.12
C HIS A 170 -6.46 16.28 6.12
N GLY A 171 -5.34 16.58 6.80
CA GLY A 171 -4.71 17.90 6.77
C GLY A 171 -4.21 18.24 5.36
N THR A 172 -3.58 17.27 4.68
CA THR A 172 -3.09 17.46 3.30
C THR A 172 -4.21 17.85 2.35
N TRP A 173 -5.37 17.17 2.40
CA TRP A 173 -6.54 17.52 1.59
C TRP A 173 -7.07 18.92 1.92
N ALA A 174 -7.14 19.28 3.20
CA ALA A 174 -7.63 20.59 3.64
C ALA A 174 -6.69 21.73 3.17
N VAL A 175 -5.39 21.63 3.43
CA VAL A 175 -4.41 22.66 3.02
C VAL A 175 -4.35 22.80 1.50
N SER A 176 -4.43 21.69 0.76
CA SER A 176 -4.41 21.75 -0.71
C SER A 176 -5.65 22.43 -1.28
N ALA A 177 -6.85 22.07 -0.79
CA ALA A 177 -8.09 22.69 -1.23
C ALA A 177 -8.13 24.20 -0.93
N VAL A 178 -7.74 24.60 0.29
CA VAL A 178 -7.70 25.99 0.73
C VAL A 178 -6.64 26.79 -0.04
N GLY A 179 -5.44 26.23 -0.23
CA GLY A 179 -4.37 26.89 -0.97
C GLY A 179 -4.71 27.12 -2.45
N MET A 180 -5.35 26.12 -3.09
CA MET A 180 -5.84 26.25 -4.46
C MET A 180 -6.96 27.30 -4.56
N THR A 181 -7.84 27.38 -3.55
CA THR A 181 -8.84 28.45 -3.47
C THR A 181 -8.17 29.80 -3.36
N GLY A 182 -7.11 29.91 -2.55
CA GLY A 182 -6.30 31.13 -2.44
C GLY A 182 -5.72 31.59 -3.79
N TYR A 183 -5.13 30.68 -4.56
CA TYR A 183 -4.62 31.01 -5.90
C TYR A 183 -5.73 31.45 -6.86
N THR A 184 -6.86 30.74 -6.89
CA THR A 184 -7.96 31.07 -7.81
C THR A 184 -8.61 32.42 -7.50
N LEU A 185 -8.77 32.75 -6.23
CA LEU A 185 -9.42 33.98 -5.77
C LEU A 185 -8.43 35.15 -5.53
N ASN A 186 -7.14 34.97 -5.84
CA ASN A 186 -6.05 35.93 -5.55
C ASN A 186 -5.99 36.32 -4.06
N ASN A 187 -6.24 35.37 -3.16
CA ASN A 187 -6.19 35.54 -1.72
C ASN A 187 -4.89 34.98 -1.13
N ASN A 188 -3.88 35.85 -0.99
CA ASN A 188 -2.56 35.48 -0.48
C ASN A 188 -2.59 34.97 0.97
N ASP A 189 -3.58 35.37 1.80
CA ASP A 189 -3.72 34.87 3.16
C ASP A 189 -4.03 33.37 3.20
N LEU A 190 -4.97 32.93 2.35
CA LEU A 190 -5.29 31.50 2.20
C LEU A 190 -4.11 30.70 1.68
N VAL A 191 -3.36 31.25 0.69
CA VAL A 191 -2.15 30.59 0.18
C VAL A 191 -1.10 30.42 1.28
N THR A 192 -0.82 31.51 2.04
CA THR A 192 0.20 31.47 3.09
C THR A 192 -0.19 30.51 4.23
N LYS A 193 -1.47 30.52 4.65
CA LYS A 193 -1.99 29.54 5.62
C LYS A 193 -1.86 28.09 5.13
N ALA A 194 -2.15 27.86 3.86
CA ALA A 194 -2.01 26.53 3.28
C ALA A 194 -0.56 26.05 3.22
N LEU A 195 0.39 26.94 2.90
CA LEU A 195 1.81 26.58 2.83
C LEU A 195 2.44 26.35 4.21
N TYR A 196 2.11 27.20 5.21
CA TYR A 196 2.84 27.30 6.47
C TYR A 196 2.00 27.08 7.74
N GLY A 197 0.73 26.66 7.59
CA GLY A 197 -0.21 26.50 8.73
C GLY A 197 -1.01 27.75 9.04
N LEU A 198 -2.03 27.60 9.90
CA LEU A 198 -2.96 28.70 10.24
C LEU A 198 -2.27 29.92 10.85
N ASP A 199 -1.29 29.71 11.69
CA ASP A 199 -0.48 30.76 12.35
C ASP A 199 0.70 31.22 11.49
N LYS A 200 0.91 30.58 10.34
CA LYS A 200 2.01 30.87 9.38
C LYS A 200 3.41 30.64 9.95
N SER A 201 3.54 29.83 11.01
CA SER A 201 4.83 29.54 11.67
C SER A 201 5.71 28.58 10.87
N GLY A 202 5.10 27.72 10.03
CA GLY A 202 5.75 26.59 9.38
C GLY A 202 5.73 25.30 10.21
N ASP A 203 5.13 25.31 11.41
CA ASP A 203 4.97 24.10 12.25
C ASP A 203 3.83 23.21 11.77
N SER A 204 3.10 23.63 10.77
CA SER A 204 2.05 22.89 10.05
C SER A 204 1.96 23.38 8.60
N GLY A 205 0.93 22.97 7.86
CA GLY A 205 0.75 23.35 6.46
C GLY A 205 1.48 22.42 5.49
N PHE A 206 1.49 22.78 4.21
CA PHE A 206 1.88 21.90 3.12
C PHE A 206 3.35 21.44 3.18
N TYR A 207 4.27 22.34 3.50
CA TYR A 207 5.68 21.99 3.64
C TYR A 207 5.88 20.99 4.76
N LYS A 208 5.26 21.21 5.92
CA LYS A 208 5.36 20.31 7.06
C LYS A 208 4.74 18.94 6.79
N GLN A 209 3.65 18.89 5.97
CA GLN A 209 3.09 17.63 5.49
C GLN A 209 4.12 16.84 4.66
N ILE A 210 4.87 17.50 3.77
CA ILE A 210 5.93 16.84 2.98
C ILE A 210 7.06 16.36 3.90
N ASP A 211 7.44 17.18 4.89
CA ASP A 211 8.55 16.86 5.80
C ASP A 211 8.27 15.64 6.67
N GLU A 212 7.06 15.48 7.13
CA GLU A 212 6.75 14.47 8.15
C GLU A 212 6.01 13.22 7.62
N LEU A 213 5.38 13.30 6.44
CA LEU A 213 4.63 12.16 5.91
C LEU A 213 5.42 11.27 4.96
N PHE A 214 6.53 11.76 4.41
CA PHE A 214 7.38 10.96 3.52
C PHE A 214 8.76 10.75 4.12
N SER A 215 9.22 9.51 4.09
CA SER A 215 10.61 9.19 4.42
C SER A 215 11.58 9.77 3.37
N PRO A 216 12.89 9.75 3.63
CA PRO A 216 13.90 10.17 2.63
C PRO A 216 13.84 9.38 1.31
N ASP A 217 13.26 8.16 1.33
CA ASP A 217 13.07 7.31 0.16
C ASP A 217 11.69 7.46 -0.49
N GLY A 218 10.86 8.37 0.02
CA GLY A 218 9.50 8.61 -0.48
C GLY A 218 8.48 7.58 0.00
N TYR A 219 8.79 6.77 1.02
CA TYR A 219 7.84 5.84 1.62
C TYR A 219 6.89 6.57 2.57
N TYR A 220 5.64 6.17 2.57
CA TYR A 220 4.57 6.68 3.43
C TYR A 220 4.14 5.60 4.41
N ALA A 221 4.23 5.86 5.71
CA ALA A 221 4.09 4.86 6.77
C ALA A 221 2.78 4.04 6.72
N GLU A 222 1.68 4.62 6.23
CA GLU A 222 0.39 3.91 6.09
C GLU A 222 0.37 2.86 4.96
N GLY A 223 1.44 2.78 4.16
CA GLY A 223 1.57 1.83 3.04
C GLY A 223 1.04 2.35 1.71
N PRO A 224 1.26 1.59 0.59
CA PRO A 224 1.05 2.08 -0.78
C PRO A 224 -0.42 2.41 -1.10
N TYR A 225 -1.37 1.71 -0.49
CA TYR A 225 -2.79 1.99 -0.67
C TYR A 225 -3.17 3.40 -0.22
N TYR A 226 -2.70 3.84 0.95
CA TYR A 226 -2.94 5.19 1.46
C TYR A 226 -1.98 6.21 0.84
N GLN A 227 -0.75 5.81 0.54
CA GLN A 227 0.21 6.68 -0.13
C GLN A 227 -0.36 7.23 -1.45
N ARG A 228 -0.94 6.37 -2.30
CA ARG A 228 -1.55 6.82 -3.56
C ARG A 228 -2.69 7.83 -3.33
N PHE A 229 -3.51 7.60 -2.30
CA PHE A 229 -4.62 8.49 -1.95
C PHE A 229 -4.12 9.86 -1.44
N ALA A 230 -3.07 9.85 -0.60
CA ALA A 230 -2.43 11.07 -0.12
C ALA A 230 -1.73 11.83 -1.25
N LEU A 231 -1.13 11.15 -2.24
CA LEU A 231 -0.39 11.77 -3.33
C LEU A 231 -1.23 12.73 -4.16
N LEU A 232 -2.53 12.50 -4.37
CA LEU A 232 -3.34 13.36 -5.24
C LEU A 232 -3.34 14.84 -4.81
N PRO A 233 -3.73 15.19 -3.55
CA PRO A 233 -3.67 16.57 -3.11
C PRO A 233 -2.24 17.14 -3.11
N PHE A 234 -1.22 16.30 -2.79
CA PHE A 234 0.17 16.73 -2.87
C PHE A 234 0.58 17.16 -4.27
N VAL A 235 0.38 16.30 -5.27
CA VAL A 235 0.90 16.56 -6.61
C VAL A 235 0.11 17.66 -7.35
N ILE A 236 -1.20 17.75 -7.16
CA ILE A 236 -2.03 18.79 -7.79
C ILE A 236 -1.76 20.15 -7.16
N PHE A 237 -1.66 20.22 -5.84
CA PHE A 237 -1.33 21.50 -5.19
C PHE A 237 0.10 21.91 -5.48
N ALA A 238 1.07 20.97 -5.46
CA ALA A 238 2.44 21.26 -5.91
C ALA A 238 2.49 21.75 -7.36
N LYS A 239 1.68 21.17 -8.26
CA LYS A 239 1.57 21.67 -9.65
C LYS A 239 0.98 23.09 -9.70
N SER A 240 0.00 23.39 -8.84
CA SER A 240 -0.56 24.74 -8.72
C SER A 240 0.47 25.74 -8.19
N ILE A 241 1.26 25.36 -7.17
CA ILE A 241 2.37 26.16 -6.65
C ILE A 241 3.41 26.40 -7.76
N ASN A 242 3.86 25.35 -8.43
CA ASN A 242 4.85 25.45 -9.51
C ASN A 242 4.40 26.36 -10.67
N THR A 243 3.09 26.48 -10.89
CA THR A 243 2.51 27.33 -11.92
C THR A 243 2.42 28.79 -11.48
N ASN A 244 2.03 29.07 -10.24
CA ASN A 244 1.78 30.42 -9.75
C ASN A 244 3.01 31.05 -9.05
N ASP A 245 3.79 30.23 -8.32
CA ASP A 245 4.98 30.63 -7.58
C ASP A 245 6.19 29.73 -7.92
N PRO A 246 6.68 29.73 -9.17
CA PRO A 246 7.73 28.79 -9.63
C PRO A 246 9.04 28.92 -8.86
N ASN A 247 9.30 30.07 -8.24
CA ASN A 247 10.50 30.30 -7.43
C ASN A 247 10.55 29.47 -6.15
N LEU A 248 9.41 28.92 -5.69
CA LEU A 248 9.34 28.01 -4.54
C LEU A 248 9.92 26.63 -4.84
N LYS A 249 10.12 26.27 -6.12
CA LYS A 249 10.74 25.03 -6.58
C LYS A 249 10.21 23.77 -5.86
N ILE A 250 8.91 23.70 -5.67
CA ILE A 250 8.25 22.73 -4.80
C ILE A 250 8.57 21.27 -5.14
N PHE A 251 8.81 20.92 -6.40
CA PHE A 251 9.18 19.56 -6.80
C PHE A 251 10.65 19.22 -6.51
N GLU A 252 11.50 20.24 -6.28
CA GLU A 252 12.89 20.04 -5.82
C GLU A 252 12.99 19.97 -4.29
N TYR A 253 11.91 20.35 -3.57
CA TYR A 253 11.88 20.43 -2.12
C TYR A 253 12.16 19.07 -1.47
N LYS A 254 12.90 19.08 -0.34
CA LYS A 254 13.31 17.88 0.43
C LYS A 254 13.86 16.78 -0.49
N ASP A 255 14.85 17.15 -1.32
CA ASP A 255 15.51 16.24 -2.27
C ASP A 255 14.51 15.50 -3.17
N ASN A 256 13.61 16.23 -3.78
CA ASN A 256 12.57 15.73 -4.68
C ASN A 256 11.58 14.76 -4.02
N ALA A 257 11.21 14.96 -2.75
CA ALA A 257 10.41 14.04 -1.96
C ALA A 257 9.12 13.58 -2.67
N LEU A 258 8.38 14.50 -3.31
CA LEU A 258 7.14 14.16 -4.02
C LEU A 258 7.39 13.28 -5.24
N ILE A 259 8.47 13.53 -5.99
CA ILE A 259 8.85 12.70 -7.13
C ILE A 259 9.26 11.30 -6.65
N LYS A 260 10.10 11.20 -5.61
CA LYS A 260 10.46 9.93 -4.99
C LYS A 260 9.23 9.16 -4.54
N ALA A 261 8.28 9.82 -3.88
CA ALA A 261 7.04 9.18 -3.41
C ALA A 261 6.22 8.57 -4.57
N ILE A 262 6.19 9.21 -5.74
CA ILE A 262 5.51 8.67 -6.92
C ILE A 262 6.20 7.36 -7.38
N TYR A 263 7.52 7.38 -7.54
CA TYR A 263 8.27 6.17 -7.94
C TYR A 263 8.15 5.05 -6.90
N THR A 264 8.24 5.39 -5.63
CA THR A 264 8.06 4.43 -4.52
C THR A 264 6.68 3.78 -4.55
N THR A 265 5.61 4.57 -4.80
CA THR A 265 4.25 4.01 -4.92
C THR A 265 4.15 3.02 -6.07
N ILE A 266 4.80 3.29 -7.23
CA ILE A 266 4.83 2.36 -8.36
C ILE A 266 5.63 1.10 -7.99
N GLN A 267 6.79 1.23 -7.36
CA GLN A 267 7.63 0.11 -6.92
C GLN A 267 6.90 -0.80 -5.91
N LEU A 268 5.97 -0.27 -5.13
CA LEU A 268 5.17 -1.01 -4.15
C LEU A 268 3.93 -1.68 -4.76
N SER A 269 4.06 -2.14 -6.00
CA SER A 269 3.01 -2.87 -6.71
C SER A 269 3.53 -4.16 -7.35
N TYR A 270 2.63 -5.10 -7.57
CA TYR A 270 2.85 -6.33 -8.31
C TYR A 270 1.68 -6.56 -9.27
N ASN A 271 1.96 -6.85 -10.53
CA ASN A 271 0.95 -7.06 -11.57
C ASN A 271 -0.17 -6.00 -11.53
N LYS A 272 0.22 -4.72 -11.47
CA LYS A 272 -0.61 -3.51 -11.35
C LYS A 272 -1.27 -3.27 -9.98
N LEU A 273 -1.35 -4.24 -9.09
CA LEU A 273 -1.99 -4.08 -7.77
C LEU A 273 -0.94 -3.71 -6.72
N PHE A 274 -1.32 -2.86 -5.77
CA PHE A 274 -0.45 -2.54 -4.64
C PHE A 274 -0.31 -3.73 -3.69
N PHE A 275 0.86 -3.84 -3.05
CA PHE A 275 0.98 -4.75 -1.92
C PHE A 275 -0.04 -4.37 -0.84
N PRO A 276 -0.83 -5.33 -0.31
CA PRO A 276 -1.94 -5.04 0.59
C PRO A 276 -1.48 -4.79 2.03
N ILE A 277 -0.49 -3.93 2.20
CA ILE A 277 0.10 -3.57 3.49
C ILE A 277 -0.87 -2.67 4.26
N ASN A 278 -1.07 -2.97 5.54
CA ASN A 278 -1.95 -2.26 6.46
C ASN A 278 -3.44 -2.36 6.03
N ASP A 279 -4.24 -1.34 6.33
CA ASP A 279 -5.68 -1.30 5.98
C ASP A 279 -5.93 -1.17 4.46
N ALA A 280 -5.23 -1.93 3.65
CA ALA A 280 -5.33 -1.89 2.19
C ALA A 280 -6.49 -2.73 1.64
N ILE A 281 -7.10 -2.25 0.56
CA ILE A 281 -8.06 -3.00 -0.25
C ILE A 281 -7.32 -3.58 -1.45
N LYS A 282 -7.41 -4.89 -1.63
CA LYS A 282 -6.60 -5.66 -2.59
C LYS A 282 -6.86 -5.36 -4.06
N ASP A 283 -7.99 -4.73 -4.41
CA ASP A 283 -8.36 -4.41 -5.80
C ASP A 283 -7.81 -3.07 -6.31
N LYS A 284 -7.00 -2.37 -5.52
CA LYS A 284 -6.43 -1.08 -5.89
C LYS A 284 -4.99 -1.19 -6.36
N GLY A 285 -4.67 -0.37 -7.35
CA GLY A 285 -3.36 -0.43 -7.98
C GLY A 285 -2.95 0.84 -8.71
N ILE A 286 -2.01 0.67 -9.61
CA ILE A 286 -1.38 1.78 -10.35
C ILE A 286 -2.34 2.54 -11.28
N ASP A 287 -3.49 1.97 -11.62
CA ASP A 287 -4.53 2.57 -12.49
C ASP A 287 -5.53 3.46 -11.74
N THR A 288 -5.34 3.64 -10.43
CA THR A 288 -6.15 4.59 -9.65
C THR A 288 -5.91 6.02 -10.11
N ILE A 289 -6.98 6.82 -10.14
CA ILE A 289 -6.94 8.20 -10.69
C ILE A 289 -5.87 9.06 -10.01
N GLU A 290 -5.65 8.84 -8.72
CA GLU A 290 -4.66 9.55 -7.94
C GLU A 290 -3.25 9.29 -8.48
N LEU A 291 -2.91 8.05 -8.80
CA LEU A 291 -1.59 7.73 -9.35
C LEU A 291 -1.50 8.05 -10.84
N VAL A 292 -2.60 8.07 -11.59
CA VAL A 292 -2.64 8.55 -12.98
C VAL A 292 -2.21 10.02 -13.05
N HIS A 293 -2.77 10.89 -12.18
CA HIS A 293 -2.32 12.28 -12.07
C HIS A 293 -0.85 12.39 -11.67
N SER A 294 -0.44 11.59 -10.68
CA SER A 294 0.94 11.61 -10.15
C SER A 294 1.97 11.24 -11.22
N VAL A 295 1.73 10.15 -11.97
CA VAL A 295 2.61 9.69 -13.06
C VAL A 295 2.69 10.73 -14.19
N ALA A 296 1.55 11.32 -14.58
CA ALA A 296 1.54 12.32 -15.65
C ALA A 296 2.24 13.61 -15.25
N ILE A 297 2.12 14.06 -14.00
CA ILE A 297 2.82 15.22 -13.46
C ILE A 297 4.33 14.92 -13.34
N ALA A 298 4.72 13.76 -12.80
CA ALA A 298 6.13 13.37 -12.71
C ALA A 298 6.78 13.31 -14.09
N TYR A 299 6.09 12.74 -15.10
CA TYR A 299 6.57 12.77 -16.47
C TYR A 299 6.70 14.20 -17.01
N ASP A 300 5.73 15.08 -16.71
CA ASP A 300 5.79 16.48 -17.14
C ASP A 300 6.98 17.24 -16.53
N ILE A 301 7.38 16.92 -15.32
CA ILE A 301 8.51 17.56 -14.61
C ILE A 301 9.86 17.01 -15.09
N ASN A 302 10.07 15.69 -15.08
CA ASN A 302 11.40 15.09 -15.30
C ASN A 302 11.61 14.47 -16.68
N LYS A 303 10.55 14.31 -17.50
CA LYS A 303 10.54 13.71 -18.83
C LYS A 303 11.11 12.28 -18.89
N ASP A 304 11.01 11.52 -17.78
CA ASP A 304 11.47 10.14 -17.74
C ASP A 304 10.57 9.22 -18.61
N PRO A 305 11.10 8.66 -19.71
CA PRO A 305 10.30 7.84 -20.62
C PRO A 305 9.82 6.52 -20.03
N SER A 306 10.36 6.09 -18.89
CA SER A 306 9.89 4.89 -18.19
C SER A 306 8.50 5.08 -17.57
N LEU A 307 8.15 6.30 -17.15
CA LEU A 307 6.81 6.64 -16.67
C LEU A 307 5.74 6.53 -17.75
N LEU A 308 6.12 6.64 -19.04
CA LEU A 308 5.18 6.43 -20.15
C LEU A 308 4.70 4.96 -20.23
N SER A 309 5.55 3.99 -19.89
CA SER A 309 5.13 2.59 -19.83
C SER A 309 4.11 2.36 -18.70
N ILE A 310 4.26 3.04 -17.57
CA ILE A 310 3.28 3.02 -16.48
C ILE A 310 1.97 3.70 -16.93
N ALA A 311 2.04 4.87 -17.54
CA ALA A 311 0.86 5.56 -18.08
C ALA A 311 0.10 4.70 -19.11
N LYS A 312 0.83 3.96 -19.95
CA LYS A 312 0.25 2.99 -20.89
C LYS A 312 -0.46 1.84 -20.18
N LEU A 313 0.13 1.30 -19.12
CA LEU A 313 -0.47 0.25 -18.28
C LEU A 313 -1.71 0.75 -17.51
N GLN A 314 -1.73 2.02 -17.10
CA GLN A 314 -2.87 2.67 -16.45
C GLN A 314 -4.07 2.79 -17.39
N ASN A 315 -3.84 2.88 -18.70
CA ASN A 315 -4.86 2.99 -19.74
C ASN A 315 -5.92 4.08 -19.48
N HIS A 316 -5.48 5.16 -18.85
CA HIS A 316 -6.30 6.32 -18.52
C HIS A 316 -5.55 7.60 -18.87
N LEU A 317 -6.08 8.37 -19.80
CA LEU A 317 -5.47 9.60 -20.26
C LEU A 317 -6.21 10.82 -19.71
N LEU A 318 -5.46 11.77 -19.13
CA LEU A 318 -5.98 13.02 -18.62
C LEU A 318 -5.95 14.10 -19.72
N LEU A 319 -7.02 14.87 -19.81
CA LEU A 319 -7.10 16.03 -20.72
C LEU A 319 -6.58 17.34 -20.09
N THR A 320 -5.55 17.22 -19.25
CA THR A 320 -4.79 18.32 -18.66
C THR A 320 -3.52 18.56 -19.48
N GLY A 321 -2.81 19.68 -19.28
CA GLY A 321 -1.56 19.96 -19.98
C GLY A 321 -0.53 18.85 -19.81
N TYR A 322 -0.31 18.40 -18.56
CA TYR A 322 0.60 17.29 -18.26
C TYR A 322 0.12 15.94 -18.82
N GLY A 323 -1.18 15.67 -18.81
CA GLY A 323 -1.74 14.46 -19.44
C GLY A 323 -1.64 14.47 -20.96
N PHE A 324 -1.84 15.63 -21.58
CA PHE A 324 -1.67 15.80 -23.01
C PHE A 324 -0.22 15.63 -23.47
N ASN A 325 0.75 16.03 -22.63
CA ASN A 325 2.18 15.76 -22.86
C ASN A 325 2.49 14.26 -22.83
N VAL A 326 1.86 13.50 -21.93
CA VAL A 326 1.94 12.03 -21.93
C VAL A 326 1.34 11.47 -23.22
N ALA A 327 0.15 11.94 -23.66
CA ALA A 327 -0.47 11.48 -24.90
C ALA A 327 0.43 11.68 -26.12
N LYS A 328 1.02 12.86 -26.27
CA LYS A 328 1.98 13.18 -27.34
C LYS A 328 3.18 12.24 -27.34
N ALA A 329 3.73 12.00 -26.16
CA ALA A 329 4.92 11.15 -26.03
C ALA A 329 4.61 9.67 -26.32
N LEU A 330 3.44 9.18 -25.92
CA LEU A 330 2.98 7.83 -26.26
C LEU A 330 2.69 7.68 -27.76
N ASP A 331 2.07 8.69 -28.38
CA ASP A 331 1.84 8.71 -29.82
C ASP A 331 3.16 8.69 -30.62
N ALA A 332 4.16 9.41 -30.11
CA ALA A 332 5.52 9.42 -30.64
C ALA A 332 6.35 8.15 -30.28
N LYS A 333 5.77 7.18 -29.54
CA LYS A 333 6.41 5.92 -29.12
C LYS A 333 7.71 6.12 -28.35
N LEU A 334 7.73 7.08 -27.43
CA LEU A 334 8.91 7.41 -26.64
C LEU A 334 9.02 6.56 -25.35
N GLU A 335 8.05 5.68 -25.07
CA GLU A 335 8.05 4.87 -23.87
C GLU A 335 9.22 3.92 -23.79
N LYS A 336 9.78 3.78 -22.58
CA LYS A 336 10.79 2.79 -22.22
C LYS A 336 10.23 1.90 -21.08
N PRO A 337 10.68 0.65 -20.93
CA PRO A 337 10.26 -0.19 -19.82
C PRO A 337 10.55 0.47 -18.48
N PHE A 338 9.57 0.41 -17.58
CA PHE A 338 9.78 0.76 -16.18
C PHE A 338 10.46 -0.42 -15.49
N ILE A 339 11.54 -0.16 -14.77
CA ILE A 339 12.32 -1.19 -14.10
C ILE A 339 11.85 -1.34 -12.66
N TYR A 340 11.21 -2.44 -12.35
CA TYR A 340 10.91 -2.84 -10.99
C TYR A 340 12.19 -3.42 -10.36
N LYS A 341 12.57 -2.86 -9.20
CA LYS A 341 13.88 -3.14 -8.56
C LYS A 341 13.71 -3.88 -7.24
N SER A 342 14.71 -4.68 -6.87
CA SER A 342 14.97 -4.98 -5.46
C SER A 342 15.40 -3.70 -4.78
N LEU A 343 14.81 -3.41 -3.60
CA LEU A 343 15.09 -2.18 -2.88
C LEU A 343 14.68 -2.30 -1.40
N GLN A 344 15.25 -1.42 -0.61
CA GLN A 344 14.85 -1.20 0.78
C GLN A 344 14.37 0.24 0.92
N LEU A 345 13.15 0.41 1.41
CA LEU A 345 12.53 1.70 1.65
C LEU A 345 12.50 1.97 3.14
N ARG A 346 13.31 2.90 3.60
CA ARG A 346 13.35 3.32 5.00
C ARG A 346 12.04 3.99 5.39
N ASP A 347 11.61 3.79 6.62
CA ASP A 347 10.45 4.42 7.23
C ASP A 347 10.87 5.49 8.25
N GLY A 348 9.94 6.39 8.58
CA GLY A 348 10.20 7.53 9.47
C GLY A 348 10.74 8.76 8.74
N ILE A 349 10.65 9.91 9.40
CA ILE A 349 11.02 11.23 8.85
C ILE A 349 12.49 11.26 8.44
N GLU A 350 13.36 10.68 9.27
CA GLU A 350 14.81 10.58 9.04
C GLU A 350 15.22 9.23 8.43
N GLY A 351 14.25 8.32 8.21
CA GLY A 351 14.53 6.97 7.71
C GLY A 351 15.06 6.02 8.77
N ASP A 352 14.74 6.23 10.02
CA ASP A 352 15.24 5.52 11.20
C ASP A 352 14.22 4.61 11.88
N MET A 353 13.00 4.55 11.33
CA MET A 353 11.91 3.72 11.85
C MET A 353 11.78 2.39 11.12
N GLY A 354 12.91 1.72 10.86
CA GLY A 354 12.95 0.47 10.12
C GLY A 354 12.82 0.65 8.61
N ALA A 355 12.44 -0.41 7.89
CA ALA A 355 12.33 -0.37 6.44
C ALA A 355 11.38 -1.45 5.87
N LEU A 356 10.83 -1.18 4.69
CA LEU A 356 10.18 -2.17 3.86
C LEU A 356 11.20 -2.69 2.83
N SER A 357 11.50 -4.00 2.85
CA SER A 357 12.39 -4.63 1.89
C SER A 357 11.58 -5.33 0.80
N VAL A 358 11.92 -5.09 -0.46
CA VAL A 358 11.34 -5.76 -1.63
C VAL A 358 12.45 -6.39 -2.43
N PHE A 359 12.41 -7.70 -2.62
CA PHE A 359 13.29 -8.42 -3.55
C PHE A 359 12.50 -8.86 -4.77
N ARG A 360 13.13 -8.74 -5.94
CA ARG A 360 12.52 -9.13 -7.21
C ARG A 360 13.45 -10.04 -7.99
N ASN A 361 12.85 -11.05 -8.60
CA ASN A 361 13.50 -11.88 -9.60
C ASN A 361 12.94 -11.51 -10.97
N GLY A 362 13.66 -10.65 -11.69
CA GLY A 362 13.23 -10.03 -12.93
C GLY A 362 12.82 -8.56 -12.76
N PHE A 363 12.61 -7.88 -13.88
CA PHE A 363 12.41 -6.43 -13.93
C PHE A 363 10.97 -6.02 -14.27
N GLU A 364 10.11 -6.96 -14.63
CA GLU A 364 8.73 -6.73 -14.98
C GLU A 364 7.81 -6.91 -13.76
N SER A 365 6.63 -6.33 -13.80
CA SER A 365 5.70 -6.35 -12.66
C SER A 365 5.16 -7.73 -12.29
N GLY A 366 5.16 -8.68 -13.24
CA GLY A 366 4.63 -10.03 -13.04
C GLY A 366 5.67 -11.08 -12.64
N HIS A 367 6.95 -10.71 -12.52
CA HIS A 367 8.01 -11.59 -12.01
C HIS A 367 7.89 -11.77 -10.49
N GLN A 368 8.66 -12.72 -9.93
CA GLN A 368 8.60 -12.98 -8.50
C GLN A 368 8.94 -11.75 -7.64
N ALA A 369 8.22 -11.59 -6.55
CA ALA A 369 8.49 -10.55 -5.56
C ALA A 369 8.34 -11.10 -4.14
N LEU A 370 9.36 -10.88 -3.31
CA LEU A 370 9.37 -11.12 -1.87
C LEU A 370 9.36 -9.77 -1.16
N VAL A 371 8.41 -9.56 -0.26
CA VAL A 371 8.29 -8.33 0.54
C VAL A 371 8.42 -8.66 2.01
N MET A 372 9.27 -7.95 2.74
CA MET A 372 9.39 -8.07 4.19
C MET A 372 9.12 -6.72 4.87
N LYS A 373 8.15 -6.70 5.79
CA LYS A 373 7.73 -5.49 6.49
C LYS A 373 8.43 -5.35 7.85
N ASN A 374 9.37 -4.43 7.91
CA ASN A 374 10.12 -4.06 9.11
C ASN A 374 9.96 -2.55 9.43
N THR A 375 8.77 -2.00 9.21
CA THR A 375 8.47 -0.58 9.39
C THR A 375 7.88 -0.29 10.77
N SER A 376 7.61 0.98 11.06
CA SER A 376 6.75 1.41 12.17
C SER A 376 5.35 0.77 12.10
N HIS A 377 4.42 1.14 12.97
CA HIS A 377 3.08 0.54 12.95
C HIS A 377 2.29 0.85 11.67
N GLY A 378 2.39 2.09 11.17
CA GLY A 378 1.59 2.57 10.03
C GLY A 378 0.43 3.46 10.47
N LEU A 379 0.64 4.22 11.54
CA LEU A 379 -0.32 5.17 12.10
C LEU A 379 -1.67 4.50 12.41
N GLY A 380 -2.78 5.20 12.21
CA GLY A 380 -4.13 4.68 12.49
C GLY A 380 -4.57 3.50 11.61
N HIS A 381 -3.89 3.29 10.49
CA HIS A 381 -4.16 2.21 9.54
C HIS A 381 -3.25 1.00 9.71
N GLY A 382 -2.31 1.05 10.65
CA GLY A 382 -1.33 0.00 10.87
C GLY A 382 -1.88 -1.28 11.47
N HIS A 383 -1.10 -2.35 11.32
CA HIS A 383 -1.38 -3.68 11.85
C HIS A 383 -0.25 -4.12 12.80
N PHE A 384 -0.52 -5.13 13.64
CA PHE A 384 0.48 -5.74 14.53
C PHE A 384 1.25 -6.84 13.78
N ASP A 385 2.01 -6.44 12.78
CA ASP A 385 2.55 -7.32 11.74
C ASP A 385 4.06 -7.10 11.47
N LYS A 386 4.80 -6.60 12.45
CA LYS A 386 6.25 -6.42 12.28
C LYS A 386 6.93 -7.74 11.95
N MET A 387 7.87 -7.69 11.03
CA MET A 387 8.57 -8.84 10.45
C MET A 387 7.67 -9.78 9.63
N HIS A 388 6.49 -9.33 9.20
CA HIS A 388 5.64 -10.03 8.25
C HIS A 388 6.27 -10.06 6.85
N TRP A 389 5.91 -11.07 6.04
CA TRP A 389 6.35 -11.20 4.67
C TRP A 389 5.24 -11.66 3.72
N LEU A 390 5.40 -11.31 2.44
CA LEU A 390 4.54 -11.69 1.34
C LEU A 390 5.40 -12.26 0.21
N PHE A 391 4.81 -13.13 -0.58
CA PHE A 391 5.44 -13.65 -1.78
C PHE A 391 4.46 -13.69 -2.94
N TYR A 392 4.93 -13.22 -4.07
CA TYR A 392 4.19 -13.15 -5.32
C TYR A 392 4.94 -13.91 -6.40
N ASP A 393 4.21 -14.65 -7.22
CA ASP A 393 4.73 -15.39 -8.35
C ASP A 393 3.64 -15.62 -9.40
N ASN A 394 4.02 -15.73 -10.67
CA ASN A 394 3.12 -16.09 -11.77
C ASN A 394 1.83 -15.23 -11.79
N ASN A 395 1.98 -13.93 -11.57
CA ASN A 395 0.90 -12.93 -11.47
C ASN A 395 -0.10 -13.15 -10.31
N ASN A 396 0.24 -13.98 -9.34
CA ASN A 396 -0.61 -14.27 -8.19
C ASN A 396 0.09 -13.94 -6.87
N GLU A 397 -0.72 -13.67 -5.85
CA GLU A 397 -0.29 -13.66 -4.46
C GLU A 397 -0.22 -15.10 -3.97
N ILE A 398 0.94 -15.54 -3.51
CA ILE A 398 1.20 -16.93 -3.08
C ILE A 398 1.22 -17.03 -1.57
N ILE A 399 2.02 -16.18 -0.92
CA ILE A 399 1.98 -15.95 0.53
C ILE A 399 1.36 -14.59 0.73
N SER A 400 0.22 -14.59 1.42
CA SER A 400 -0.69 -13.45 1.39
C SER A 400 -0.69 -12.62 2.67
N ASP A 401 -1.07 -11.35 2.52
CA ASP A 401 -1.57 -10.50 3.59
C ASP A 401 -3.09 -10.36 3.45
N TYR A 402 -3.78 -10.31 4.57
CA TYR A 402 -5.22 -10.10 4.56
C TYR A 402 -5.59 -8.68 4.07
N GLY A 403 -4.80 -7.65 4.39
CA GLY A 403 -5.19 -6.27 4.19
C GLY A 403 -6.35 -5.88 5.11
N ALA A 404 -7.31 -5.09 4.62
CA ALA A 404 -8.44 -4.60 5.43
C ALA A 404 -9.69 -5.48 5.36
N ALA A 405 -10.46 -5.53 6.46
CA ALA A 405 -11.84 -5.98 6.47
C ALA A 405 -12.77 -4.77 6.26
N ARG A 406 -13.23 -4.59 5.01
CA ARG A 406 -14.01 -3.43 4.57
C ARG A 406 -14.84 -3.73 3.32
N PHE A 407 -16.02 -3.12 3.23
CA PHE A 407 -16.80 -3.05 2.00
C PHE A 407 -17.00 -1.58 1.60
N LEU A 408 -16.51 -1.18 0.44
CA LEU A 408 -16.62 0.19 -0.06
C LEU A 408 -18.01 0.46 -0.64
N ASN A 409 -18.53 1.67 -0.36
CA ASN A 409 -19.76 2.20 -0.95
C ASN A 409 -20.99 1.26 -0.82
N ILE A 410 -21.01 0.46 0.24
CA ILE A 410 -22.11 -0.46 0.56
C ILE A 410 -22.66 -0.06 1.92
N GLU A 411 -23.77 0.69 1.95
CA GLU A 411 -24.36 1.23 3.19
C GLU A 411 -24.77 0.10 4.15
N ALA A 412 -25.29 -1.02 3.62
CA ALA A 412 -25.65 -2.19 4.42
C ALA A 412 -24.46 -2.86 5.13
N LYS A 413 -23.23 -2.58 4.71
CA LYS A 413 -21.98 -2.99 5.32
C LYS A 413 -21.25 -1.75 5.88
N TYR A 414 -21.82 -1.12 6.88
CA TYR A 414 -21.27 0.04 7.61
C TYR A 414 -20.97 1.25 6.71
N GLY A 415 -21.71 1.45 5.62
CA GLY A 415 -21.56 2.60 4.72
C GLY A 415 -20.17 2.72 4.08
N GLY A 416 -19.48 1.60 3.86
CA GLY A 416 -18.09 1.59 3.37
C GLY A 416 -17.04 1.87 4.44
N HIS A 417 -17.39 1.92 5.72
CA HIS A 417 -16.46 1.96 6.85
C HIS A 417 -15.78 0.61 7.08
N TYR A 418 -14.73 0.62 7.90
CA TYR A 418 -14.13 -0.61 8.37
C TYR A 418 -15.13 -1.41 9.20
N LEU A 419 -15.16 -2.71 8.96
CA LEU A 419 -15.96 -3.65 9.73
C LEU A 419 -15.34 -3.85 11.11
N PRO A 420 -16.12 -4.30 12.11
CA PRO A 420 -15.58 -4.64 13.44
C PRO A 420 -14.43 -5.66 13.37
N GLU A 421 -14.48 -6.58 12.40
CA GLU A 421 -13.47 -7.60 12.12
C GLU A 421 -12.14 -7.00 11.65
N ASN A 422 -12.12 -5.75 11.18
CA ASN A 422 -10.85 -5.10 10.86
C ASN A 422 -9.94 -4.99 12.08
N ASN A 423 -10.47 -4.58 13.22
CA ASN A 423 -9.71 -4.51 14.47
C ASN A 423 -9.54 -5.87 15.15
N LYS A 424 -10.54 -6.76 15.06
CA LYS A 424 -10.54 -8.04 15.78
C LYS A 424 -9.79 -9.14 15.04
N TRP A 425 -9.70 -9.05 13.70
CA TRP A 425 -9.01 -10.00 12.85
C TRP A 425 -7.86 -9.37 12.06
N ALA A 426 -8.17 -8.51 11.08
CA ALA A 426 -7.19 -8.08 10.08
C ALA A 426 -5.95 -7.39 10.67
N LYS A 427 -6.11 -6.66 11.78
CA LYS A 427 -4.99 -6.00 12.48
C LYS A 427 -4.24 -6.91 13.46
N GLN A 428 -4.73 -8.09 13.75
CA GLN A 428 -4.12 -8.98 14.75
C GLN A 428 -2.90 -9.72 14.18
N THR A 429 -1.91 -9.99 15.01
CA THR A 429 -0.66 -10.62 14.57
C THR A 429 -0.87 -11.97 13.89
N ILE A 430 -1.85 -12.77 14.34
CA ILE A 430 -2.14 -14.08 13.75
C ILE A 430 -2.68 -13.99 12.31
N ALA A 431 -3.16 -12.83 11.88
CA ALA A 431 -3.58 -12.59 10.49
C ALA A 431 -2.40 -12.35 9.52
N HIS A 432 -1.15 -12.44 10.01
CA HIS A 432 0.06 -12.11 9.27
C HIS A 432 1.13 -13.20 9.41
N ASN A 433 2.03 -13.32 8.43
CA ASN A 433 3.10 -14.33 8.39
C ASN A 433 4.28 -13.93 9.30
N THR A 434 4.03 -13.77 10.60
CA THR A 434 5.01 -13.45 11.63
C THR A 434 4.69 -14.19 12.92
N VAL A 435 5.65 -14.34 13.84
CA VAL A 435 5.48 -15.15 15.03
C VAL A 435 4.52 -14.53 16.03
N VAL A 436 3.66 -15.36 16.60
CA VAL A 436 2.75 -15.05 17.72
C VAL A 436 3.21 -15.79 18.98
N LEU A 437 3.32 -15.08 20.09
CA LEU A 437 3.64 -15.64 21.41
C LEU A 437 2.38 -15.77 22.27
N ASN A 438 2.13 -16.99 22.79
CA ASN A 438 1.04 -17.27 23.74
C ASN A 438 -0.33 -16.75 23.26
N GLU A 439 -0.60 -16.84 21.95
CA GLU A 439 -1.84 -16.37 21.30
C GLU A 439 -2.13 -14.88 21.53
N SER A 440 -1.09 -14.06 21.74
CA SER A 440 -1.19 -12.61 21.95
C SER A 440 -0.65 -11.84 20.77
N SER A 441 -1.30 -10.75 20.40
CA SER A 441 -0.77 -9.83 19.38
C SER A 441 0.45 -9.08 19.90
N GLN A 442 1.34 -8.70 18.98
CA GLN A 442 2.49 -7.85 19.25
C GLN A 442 2.05 -6.61 20.05
N PHE A 443 2.88 -6.17 21.00
CA PHE A 443 2.60 -5.04 21.91
C PHE A 443 1.28 -5.15 22.69
N ASN A 444 0.75 -6.37 22.87
CA ASN A 444 -0.58 -6.62 23.45
C ASN A 444 -1.72 -5.82 22.78
N GLY A 445 -1.59 -5.51 21.49
CA GLY A 445 -2.56 -4.71 20.75
C GLY A 445 -2.50 -3.21 21.05
N ASP A 446 -1.44 -2.70 21.69
CA ASP A 446 -1.21 -1.26 21.89
C ASP A 446 -0.54 -0.67 20.65
N TRP A 447 -1.31 0.08 19.86
CA TRP A 447 -0.81 0.68 18.64
C TRP A 447 0.14 1.87 18.90
N HIS A 448 0.03 2.57 20.03
CA HIS A 448 0.93 3.68 20.38
C HIS A 448 2.35 3.16 20.65
N GLU A 449 2.46 2.06 21.40
CA GLU A 449 3.76 1.40 21.63
C GLU A 449 4.30 0.77 20.35
N SER A 450 3.43 0.17 19.54
CA SER A 450 3.81 -0.36 18.23
C SER A 450 4.32 0.73 17.28
N GLN A 451 3.70 1.93 17.27
CA GLN A 451 4.13 3.04 16.42
C GLN A 451 5.52 3.58 16.77
N LYS A 452 5.88 3.58 18.03
CA LYS A 452 7.20 4.06 18.52
C LYS A 452 8.33 3.06 18.28
N THR A 453 8.00 1.82 17.91
CA THR A 453 8.98 0.73 17.82
C THR A 453 9.03 0.21 16.39
N ALA A 454 10.18 0.13 15.79
CA ALA A 454 10.41 -0.53 14.51
C ALA A 454 11.51 -1.59 14.64
N PRO A 455 11.51 -2.64 13.82
CA PRO A 455 12.65 -3.55 13.73
C PRO A 455 13.91 -2.82 13.29
N GLU A 456 15.00 -3.05 13.98
CA GLU A 456 16.34 -2.65 13.58
C GLU A 456 16.75 -3.47 12.35
N ILE A 457 17.14 -2.82 11.28
CA ILE A 457 17.69 -3.48 10.10
C ILE A 457 19.15 -3.80 10.36
N LEU A 458 19.48 -5.09 10.44
CA LEU A 458 20.85 -5.54 10.65
C LEU A 458 21.67 -5.44 9.37
N PHE A 459 21.07 -5.88 8.25
CA PHE A 459 21.68 -5.74 6.92
C PHE A 459 20.66 -5.95 5.80
N PHE A 460 20.99 -5.42 4.64
CA PHE A 460 20.31 -5.63 3.35
C PHE A 460 21.35 -5.75 2.25
N LYS A 461 21.22 -6.76 1.40
CA LYS A 461 22.09 -6.97 0.26
C LYS A 461 21.33 -7.50 -0.94
N GLU A 462 21.59 -6.90 -2.09
CA GLU A 462 21.14 -7.34 -3.40
C GLU A 462 22.32 -7.89 -4.19
N SER A 463 22.14 -9.04 -4.85
CA SER A 463 23.07 -9.60 -5.82
C SER A 463 22.36 -10.56 -6.78
N ASN A 464 23.02 -10.99 -7.84
CA ASN A 464 22.46 -11.96 -8.79
C ASN A 464 22.25 -13.35 -8.18
N LEU A 465 23.08 -13.76 -7.22
CA LEU A 465 22.99 -15.06 -6.57
C LEU A 465 22.02 -15.07 -5.40
N ILE A 466 22.07 -14.04 -4.55
CA ILE A 466 21.31 -13.96 -3.31
C ILE A 466 20.91 -12.53 -3.00
N ASN A 467 19.61 -12.32 -2.79
CA ASN A 467 19.07 -11.13 -2.20
C ASN A 467 18.69 -11.47 -0.75
N ILE A 468 19.19 -10.75 0.23
CA ILE A 468 19.06 -11.12 1.64
C ILE A 468 18.87 -9.88 2.52
N THR A 469 17.99 -9.99 3.52
CA THR A 469 17.80 -8.97 4.56
C THR A 469 17.65 -9.64 5.91
N SER A 470 18.14 -8.97 6.95
CA SER A 470 17.98 -9.40 8.33
C SER A 470 17.55 -8.23 9.20
N SER A 471 16.69 -8.50 10.16
CA SER A 471 16.21 -7.50 11.10
C SER A 471 16.02 -8.09 12.49
N LYS A 472 16.06 -7.21 13.50
CA LYS A 472 15.91 -7.55 14.91
C LYS A 472 14.83 -6.68 15.55
N LEU A 473 13.95 -7.28 16.32
CA LEU A 473 12.87 -6.59 17.02
C LEU A 473 12.90 -6.90 18.51
N MET A 474 12.90 -5.86 19.31
CA MET A 474 12.75 -5.90 20.77
C MET A 474 11.46 -5.20 21.18
N GLY A 475 10.87 -5.62 22.30
CA GLY A 475 9.69 -4.95 22.87
C GLY A 475 8.33 -5.38 22.30
N ALA A 476 8.28 -6.10 21.19
CA ALA A 476 7.00 -6.62 20.66
C ALA A 476 6.34 -7.62 21.63
N TYR A 477 7.14 -8.38 22.34
CA TYR A 477 6.73 -9.28 23.41
C TYR A 477 7.65 -9.11 24.62
N LYS A 478 7.09 -9.15 25.81
CA LYS A 478 7.83 -8.94 27.05
C LYS A 478 8.99 -9.95 27.16
N ASP A 479 10.18 -9.46 27.50
CA ASP A 479 11.39 -10.26 27.72
C ASP A 479 11.80 -11.17 26.55
N SER A 480 11.41 -10.79 25.33
CA SER A 480 11.71 -11.54 24.11
C SER A 480 12.38 -10.67 23.06
N VAL A 481 13.27 -11.27 22.29
CA VAL A 481 13.94 -10.70 21.13
C VAL A 481 13.65 -11.58 19.92
N LEU A 482 13.23 -10.96 18.84
CA LEU A 482 12.95 -11.60 17.56
C LEU A 482 14.02 -11.19 16.55
N THR A 483 14.56 -12.14 15.79
CA THR A 483 15.46 -11.87 14.67
C THR A 483 14.98 -12.66 13.47
N ARG A 484 14.75 -12.00 12.35
CA ARG A 484 14.33 -12.68 11.12
C ARG A 484 15.26 -12.34 9.97
N THR A 485 15.74 -13.37 9.29
CA THR A 485 16.51 -13.25 8.06
C THR A 485 15.73 -13.90 6.93
N MET A 486 15.54 -13.16 5.84
CA MET A 486 14.90 -13.68 4.64
C MET A 486 15.83 -13.54 3.45
N ALA A 487 15.94 -14.60 2.65
CA ALA A 487 16.75 -14.61 1.46
C ALA A 487 15.98 -15.15 0.26
N MET A 488 16.22 -14.56 -0.92
CA MET A 488 15.82 -15.06 -2.24
C MET A 488 17.08 -15.50 -2.95
N ILE A 489 17.22 -16.80 -3.24
CA ILE A 489 18.46 -17.42 -3.69
C ILE A 489 18.27 -18.04 -5.07
N ASN A 490 19.07 -17.63 -6.05
CA ASN A 490 19.11 -18.19 -7.40
C ASN A 490 20.11 -19.34 -7.46
N LEU A 491 19.67 -20.53 -7.91
CA LEU A 491 20.52 -21.68 -8.15
C LEU A 491 20.35 -22.15 -9.58
N ASP A 492 21.45 -22.37 -10.30
CA ASP A 492 21.43 -22.65 -11.73
C ASP A 492 20.63 -23.90 -12.14
N PHE A 493 20.46 -24.87 -11.22
CA PHE A 493 19.69 -26.08 -11.47
C PHE A 493 18.20 -25.95 -11.12
N LEU A 494 17.78 -24.83 -10.52
CA LEU A 494 16.40 -24.55 -10.23
C LEU A 494 15.83 -23.55 -11.25
N GLU A 495 14.59 -23.77 -11.63
CA GLU A 495 13.88 -22.88 -12.56
C GLU A 495 13.52 -21.53 -11.92
N HIS A 496 13.33 -21.53 -10.59
CA HIS A 496 12.93 -20.36 -9.80
C HIS A 496 13.79 -20.25 -8.54
N PRO A 497 14.00 -19.03 -8.00
CA PRO A 497 14.72 -18.84 -6.76
C PRO A 497 14.01 -19.50 -5.58
N LEU A 498 14.80 -19.94 -4.61
CA LEU A 498 14.34 -20.36 -3.30
C LEU A 498 14.10 -19.15 -2.40
N ILE A 499 13.08 -19.21 -1.57
CA ILE A 499 12.91 -18.27 -0.45
C ILE A 499 13.32 -19.01 0.83
N VAL A 500 14.34 -18.52 1.51
CA VAL A 500 14.80 -19.04 2.79
C VAL A 500 14.35 -18.10 3.90
N ASP A 501 13.71 -18.62 4.91
CA ASP A 501 13.21 -17.89 6.08
C ASP A 501 13.81 -18.48 7.36
N ILE A 502 14.52 -17.66 8.11
CA ILE A 502 15.14 -18.02 9.38
C ILE A 502 14.60 -17.06 10.43
N PHE A 503 13.73 -17.57 11.31
CA PHE A 503 13.11 -16.75 12.34
C PHE A 503 13.52 -17.24 13.72
N HIS A 504 14.44 -16.52 14.34
CA HIS A 504 14.97 -16.82 15.66
C HIS A 504 14.26 -16.04 16.74
N ILE A 505 13.81 -16.74 17.79
CA ILE A 505 13.19 -16.17 18.98
C ILE A 505 14.06 -16.52 20.20
N LYS A 506 14.41 -15.50 20.98
CA LYS A 506 15.08 -15.64 22.27
C LYS A 506 14.21 -15.02 23.34
N SER A 507 13.87 -15.80 24.40
CA SER A 507 13.03 -15.33 25.49
C SER A 507 13.58 -15.76 26.86
N LYS A 508 13.30 -14.97 27.89
CA LYS A 508 13.62 -15.33 29.29
C LYS A 508 12.72 -16.44 29.83
N HIS A 509 11.51 -16.57 29.27
CA HIS A 509 10.50 -17.51 29.72
C HIS A 509 10.17 -18.54 28.64
N LYS A 510 9.62 -19.67 29.05
CA LYS A 510 9.04 -20.64 28.10
C LYS A 510 7.70 -20.10 27.59
N ASN A 511 7.54 -20.10 26.28
CA ASN A 511 6.34 -19.64 25.59
C ASN A 511 5.88 -20.65 24.55
N GLN A 512 4.61 -20.62 24.21
CA GLN A 512 4.10 -21.17 22.97
C GLN A 512 4.46 -20.21 21.84
N TYR A 513 4.95 -20.74 20.73
CA TYR A 513 5.20 -19.98 19.51
C TYR A 513 4.32 -20.53 18.40
N ASP A 514 3.59 -19.64 17.72
CA ASP A 514 2.84 -19.93 16.52
C ASP A 514 3.44 -19.14 15.35
N LEU A 515 3.86 -19.84 14.31
CA LEU A 515 4.26 -19.22 13.04
C LEU A 515 3.21 -19.52 11.99
N PRO A 516 2.28 -18.59 11.72
CA PRO A 516 1.29 -18.75 10.66
C PRO A 516 1.90 -18.54 9.28
N LEU A 517 1.39 -19.28 8.31
CA LEU A 517 1.65 -19.13 6.89
C LEU A 517 0.29 -19.04 6.17
N HIS A 518 -0.08 -17.85 5.77
CA HIS A 518 -1.27 -17.58 4.96
C HIS A 518 -0.91 -17.83 3.49
N TYR A 519 -1.56 -18.77 2.83
CA TYR A 519 -1.24 -19.16 1.47
C TYR A 519 -2.48 -19.20 0.58
N GLN A 520 -2.26 -18.96 -0.71
CA GLN A 520 -3.31 -19.03 -1.72
C GLN A 520 -3.11 -20.26 -2.60
N GLY A 521 -4.17 -21.06 -2.72
CA GLY A 521 -4.16 -22.29 -3.55
C GLY A 521 -4.76 -23.49 -2.83
N HIS A 522 -4.58 -24.66 -3.45
CA HIS A 522 -5.14 -25.92 -2.99
C HIS A 522 -4.06 -26.83 -2.44
N LEU A 523 -4.20 -27.27 -1.19
CA LEU A 523 -3.30 -28.22 -0.57
C LEU A 523 -3.31 -29.54 -1.36
N ILE A 524 -2.11 -30.02 -1.73
CA ILE A 524 -1.91 -31.25 -2.51
C ILE A 524 -1.34 -32.36 -1.62
N SER A 525 -0.31 -32.05 -0.83
CA SER A 525 0.33 -33.03 0.04
C SER A 525 0.94 -32.38 1.28
N HIS A 526 1.15 -33.17 2.30
CA HIS A 526 1.85 -32.76 3.52
C HIS A 526 2.53 -33.96 4.18
N SER A 527 3.58 -33.69 4.95
CA SER A 527 4.21 -34.69 5.83
C SER A 527 3.31 -35.10 6.96
N GLY A 528 3.40 -36.36 7.42
CA GLY A 528 2.68 -36.89 8.55
C GLY A 528 1.21 -37.23 8.26
N LYS A 529 0.47 -37.60 9.28
CA LYS A 529 -0.94 -38.03 9.19
C LYS A 529 -1.83 -36.97 9.85
N ILE A 530 -2.75 -36.39 9.05
CA ILE A 530 -3.71 -35.42 9.58
C ILE A 530 -4.71 -36.09 10.52
N GLN A 531 -4.91 -35.51 11.69
CA GLN A 531 -5.99 -35.76 12.60
C GLN A 531 -7.04 -34.69 12.41
N TYR A 532 -8.09 -35.01 11.65
CA TYR A 532 -9.18 -34.06 11.40
C TYR A 532 -9.95 -33.77 12.67
N ASN A 533 -10.32 -32.53 12.88
CA ASN A 533 -11.24 -32.16 13.94
C ASN A 533 -12.68 -32.46 13.47
N PRO A 534 -13.39 -33.40 14.07
CA PRO A 534 -14.74 -33.73 13.66
C PRO A 534 -15.76 -32.65 14.04
N VAL A 535 -15.43 -31.79 15.01
CA VAL A 535 -16.25 -30.67 15.44
C VAL A 535 -15.63 -29.39 14.87
N GLN A 536 -16.43 -28.61 14.15
CA GLN A 536 -15.99 -27.34 13.62
C GLN A 536 -16.03 -26.30 14.75
N GLU A 537 -14.88 -25.95 15.28
CA GLU A 537 -14.72 -24.98 16.36
C GLU A 537 -13.62 -23.98 16.05
N ALA A 538 -13.70 -22.81 16.66
CA ALA A 538 -12.66 -21.80 16.57
C ALA A 538 -11.38 -22.27 17.27
N LEU A 539 -10.22 -21.88 16.74
CA LEU A 539 -8.92 -22.27 17.26
C LEU A 539 -8.63 -21.65 18.65
N GLY A 540 -9.19 -20.47 18.92
CA GLY A 540 -9.03 -19.77 20.19
C GLY A 540 -10.16 -18.78 20.46
N LYS A 541 -9.97 -17.87 21.43
CA LYS A 541 -11.05 -17.02 21.96
C LYS A 541 -10.86 -15.53 21.74
N SER A 542 -9.66 -15.08 21.35
CA SER A 542 -9.31 -13.66 21.24
C SER A 542 -8.10 -13.49 20.34
N ASN A 543 -7.72 -12.23 20.07
CA ASN A 543 -6.55 -11.81 19.29
C ASN A 543 -6.52 -12.39 17.86
N GLY A 544 -7.71 -12.57 17.27
CA GLY A 544 -7.89 -13.10 15.92
C GLY A 544 -8.09 -14.63 15.87
N TYR A 545 -7.67 -15.38 16.89
CA TYR A 545 -7.82 -16.83 16.92
C TYR A 545 -9.28 -17.28 16.93
N GLU A 546 -10.20 -16.47 17.43
CA GLU A 546 -11.65 -16.69 17.39
C GLU A 546 -12.23 -16.73 15.96
N TYR A 547 -11.51 -16.18 14.97
CA TYR A 547 -11.93 -16.15 13.56
C TYR A 547 -11.34 -17.30 12.73
N ILE A 548 -10.58 -18.19 13.35
CA ILE A 548 -9.87 -19.27 12.68
C ILE A 548 -10.55 -20.62 12.98
N TRP A 549 -11.01 -21.32 11.93
CA TRP A 549 -11.46 -22.71 12.05
C TRP A 549 -10.28 -23.66 12.22
N ASN A 550 -10.30 -24.50 13.25
CA ASN A 550 -9.39 -25.63 13.39
C ASN A 550 -9.89 -26.80 12.54
N LYS A 551 -9.28 -27.06 11.40
CA LYS A 551 -9.66 -28.13 10.48
C LYS A 551 -9.00 -29.47 10.83
N GLY A 552 -7.82 -29.43 11.42
CA GLY A 552 -7.08 -30.63 11.82
C GLY A 552 -5.63 -30.34 12.16
N THR A 553 -4.96 -31.31 12.73
CA THR A 553 -3.58 -31.23 13.18
C THR A 553 -2.73 -32.38 12.66
N VAL A 554 -1.44 -32.11 12.46
CA VAL A 554 -0.40 -33.10 12.19
C VAL A 554 0.67 -32.97 13.25
N ALA A 555 0.92 -34.00 14.01
CA ALA A 555 2.10 -34.09 14.87
C ALA A 555 3.34 -34.23 13.99
N LEU A 556 4.34 -33.41 14.24
CA LEU A 556 5.57 -33.41 13.46
C LEU A 556 6.59 -34.39 14.06
N GLU A 557 7.51 -34.81 13.22
CA GLU A 557 8.64 -35.63 13.59
C GLU A 557 9.91 -34.83 13.56
N ASN A 558 11.00 -35.34 14.13
CA ASN A 558 12.32 -34.69 14.02
C ASN A 558 12.82 -34.73 12.56
N GLY A 559 13.19 -33.61 12.04
CA GLY A 559 13.77 -33.50 10.69
C GLY A 559 13.00 -32.59 9.76
N LEU A 560 12.78 -33.04 8.54
CA LEU A 560 12.13 -32.23 7.50
C LEU A 560 10.63 -32.50 7.45
N SER A 561 9.84 -31.46 7.61
CA SER A 561 8.40 -31.47 7.36
C SER A 561 8.06 -30.59 6.15
N GLN A 562 7.19 -31.09 5.28
CA GLN A 562 6.84 -30.43 4.02
C GLN A 562 5.34 -30.31 3.83
N MET A 563 4.91 -29.23 3.19
CA MET A 563 3.56 -29.01 2.71
C MET A 563 3.63 -28.46 1.28
N THR A 564 2.91 -29.11 0.36
CA THR A 564 2.83 -28.70 -1.06
C THR A 564 1.41 -28.29 -1.40
N TRP A 565 1.27 -27.15 -2.08
CA TRP A 565 0.00 -26.73 -2.65
C TRP A 565 0.17 -26.32 -4.12
N LEU A 566 -0.95 -26.26 -4.82
CA LEU A 566 -1.07 -25.82 -6.21
C LEU A 566 -1.77 -24.47 -6.24
N ASN A 567 -1.16 -23.49 -6.89
CA ASN A 567 -1.81 -22.24 -7.26
C ASN A 567 -1.77 -22.10 -8.79
N THR A 568 -2.93 -21.96 -9.41
CA THR A 568 -3.11 -21.93 -10.86
C THR A 568 -2.52 -23.18 -11.51
N ASN A 569 -1.29 -23.12 -12.01
CA ASN A 569 -0.60 -24.22 -12.70
C ASN A 569 0.78 -24.53 -12.12
N ARG A 570 1.13 -24.00 -10.95
CA ARG A 570 2.46 -24.10 -10.35
C ARG A 570 2.40 -24.66 -8.94
N PHE A 571 3.36 -25.50 -8.59
CA PHE A 571 3.48 -26.07 -7.26
C PHE A 571 4.38 -25.21 -6.38
N TYR A 572 4.02 -25.13 -5.11
CA TYR A 572 4.78 -24.45 -4.07
C TYR A 572 4.94 -25.42 -2.91
N THR A 573 6.16 -25.64 -2.47
CA THR A 573 6.45 -26.49 -1.31
C THR A 573 7.11 -25.68 -0.21
N TYR A 574 6.45 -25.60 0.92
CA TYR A 574 7.01 -25.09 2.17
C TYR A 574 7.65 -26.25 2.92
N SER A 575 8.97 -26.20 3.04
CA SER A 575 9.81 -27.18 3.76
C SER A 575 10.32 -26.53 5.03
N THR A 576 10.14 -27.15 6.18
CA THR A 576 10.62 -26.61 7.46
C THR A 576 11.29 -27.67 8.30
N MET A 577 12.27 -27.27 9.10
CA MET A 577 12.79 -28.10 10.18
C MET A 577 11.73 -28.21 11.28
N SER A 578 11.60 -29.38 11.86
CA SER A 578 10.63 -29.65 12.91
C SER A 578 11.16 -30.64 13.97
N ASN A 579 10.53 -30.62 15.12
CA ASN A 579 10.82 -31.52 16.24
C ASN A 579 9.55 -32.28 16.65
N ALA A 580 9.73 -33.43 17.31
CA ALA A 580 8.64 -34.34 17.66
C ALA A 580 7.55 -33.77 18.60
N ASN A 581 7.82 -32.64 19.25
CA ASN A 581 6.84 -31.96 20.12
C ASN A 581 6.06 -30.85 19.41
N GLU A 582 6.33 -30.65 18.13
CA GLU A 582 5.73 -29.59 17.34
C GLU A 582 4.54 -30.11 16.51
N LYS A 583 3.73 -29.22 15.98
CA LYS A 583 2.60 -29.61 15.13
C LYS A 583 2.28 -28.57 14.07
N PHE A 584 1.78 -29.04 12.95
CA PHE A 584 1.01 -28.19 12.03
C PHE A 584 -0.46 -28.18 12.42
N ILE A 585 -1.08 -27.00 12.38
CA ILE A 585 -2.52 -26.82 12.51
C ILE A 585 -3.03 -26.30 11.18
N PHE A 586 -3.80 -27.12 10.48
CA PHE A 586 -4.47 -26.74 9.24
C PHE A 586 -5.74 -25.99 9.58
N SER A 587 -5.86 -24.80 9.02
CA SER A 587 -6.85 -23.81 9.44
C SER A 587 -7.42 -23.04 8.27
N GLN A 588 -8.53 -22.36 8.54
CA GLN A 588 -9.21 -21.51 7.56
C GLN A 588 -9.88 -20.36 8.28
N ILE A 589 -9.86 -19.17 7.68
CA ILE A 589 -10.54 -17.99 8.22
C ILE A 589 -12.05 -18.12 8.04
N GLY A 590 -12.86 -17.58 8.96
CA GLY A 590 -14.31 -17.50 8.86
C GLY A 590 -15.07 -18.08 10.04
N ALA A 591 -14.38 -18.50 11.14
CA ALA A 591 -15.04 -18.84 12.39
C ALA A 591 -15.71 -17.60 13.00
N ASN A 592 -16.86 -17.77 13.65
CA ASN A 592 -17.62 -16.70 14.29
C ASN A 592 -17.86 -15.48 13.39
N ASP A 593 -18.00 -15.69 12.09
CA ASP A 593 -18.29 -14.66 11.09
C ASP A 593 -19.68 -14.89 10.47
N GLU A 594 -20.72 -14.73 11.27
CA GLU A 594 -22.11 -14.97 10.89
C GLU A 594 -22.60 -14.03 9.77
N SER A 595 -21.97 -12.87 9.63
CA SER A 595 -22.30 -11.87 8.62
C SER A 595 -21.53 -12.03 7.30
N PHE A 596 -20.64 -13.03 7.20
CA PHE A 596 -19.77 -13.25 6.04
C PHE A 596 -18.95 -12.00 5.66
N ASN A 597 -18.34 -11.39 6.66
CA ASN A 597 -17.53 -10.19 6.51
C ASN A 597 -16.08 -10.51 6.12
N LEU A 598 -15.62 -11.73 6.37
CA LEU A 598 -14.25 -12.15 6.16
C LEU A 598 -14.08 -12.99 4.89
N ARG A 599 -12.94 -12.82 4.22
CA ARG A 599 -12.53 -13.74 3.15
C ARG A 599 -12.10 -15.05 3.75
N ASN A 600 -12.58 -16.15 3.17
CA ASN A 600 -12.31 -17.49 3.62
C ASN A 600 -10.99 -18.00 3.03
N GLU A 601 -9.88 -17.57 3.62
CA GLU A 601 -8.52 -17.87 3.16
C GLU A 601 -7.90 -19.01 4.00
N ASN A 602 -6.96 -19.73 3.41
CA ASN A 602 -6.28 -20.85 4.07
C ASN A 602 -5.07 -20.36 4.86
N LEU A 603 -4.80 -21.00 5.98
CA LEU A 603 -3.55 -20.87 6.71
C LEU A 603 -3.12 -22.20 7.34
N ILE A 604 -1.82 -22.35 7.50
CA ILE A 604 -1.23 -23.37 8.34
C ILE A 604 -0.46 -22.69 9.46
N ILE A 605 -0.51 -23.23 10.66
CA ILE A 605 0.24 -22.71 11.81
C ILE A 605 1.25 -23.77 12.22
N HIS A 606 2.53 -23.44 12.21
CA HIS A 606 3.58 -24.23 12.83
C HIS A 606 3.63 -23.85 14.31
N ARG A 607 3.14 -24.74 15.18
CA ARG A 607 3.06 -24.50 16.64
C ARG A 607 4.15 -25.24 17.39
N VAL A 608 4.93 -24.48 18.16
CA VAL A 608 5.89 -24.95 19.16
C VAL A 608 5.27 -24.75 20.54
N PRO A 609 4.90 -25.80 21.28
CA PRO A 609 4.03 -25.66 22.46
C PRO A 609 4.71 -25.02 23.67
N SER A 610 6.03 -25.17 23.82
CA SER A 610 6.75 -24.59 24.95
C SER A 610 8.26 -24.55 24.71
N SER A 611 8.83 -23.37 24.50
CA SER A 611 10.27 -23.17 24.40
C SER A 611 10.70 -21.81 24.93
N LYS A 612 11.95 -21.69 25.45
CA LYS A 612 12.58 -20.38 25.72
C LYS A 612 13.15 -19.77 24.46
N ASN A 613 13.91 -20.58 23.71
CA ASN A 613 14.51 -20.19 22.47
C ASN A 613 14.06 -21.14 21.38
N HIS A 614 13.73 -20.61 20.21
CA HIS A 614 13.38 -21.42 19.07
C HIS A 614 13.87 -20.73 17.79
N THR A 615 14.24 -21.53 16.79
CA THR A 615 14.54 -21.06 15.45
C THR A 615 13.72 -21.84 14.45
N PHE A 616 12.76 -21.17 13.83
CA PHE A 616 12.11 -21.69 12.63
C PHE A 616 13.06 -21.52 11.45
N VAL A 617 13.35 -22.61 10.75
CA VAL A 617 14.13 -22.59 9.50
C VAL A 617 13.27 -23.22 8.41
N SER A 618 12.91 -22.43 7.44
CA SER A 618 12.01 -22.85 6.37
C SER A 618 12.50 -22.44 4.99
N VAL A 619 12.08 -23.18 4.00
CA VAL A 619 12.36 -22.89 2.59
C VAL A 619 11.06 -23.02 1.81
N LEU A 620 10.70 -21.97 1.05
CA LEU A 620 9.65 -22.02 0.05
C LEU A 620 10.29 -22.24 -1.32
N GLU A 621 9.94 -23.36 -1.95
CA GLU A 621 10.35 -23.69 -3.31
C GLU A 621 9.16 -23.55 -4.26
N THR A 622 9.36 -22.77 -5.30
CA THR A 622 8.46 -22.66 -6.45
C THR A 622 8.94 -23.66 -7.50
N HIS A 623 8.09 -24.60 -7.89
CA HIS A 623 8.53 -25.68 -8.81
C HIS A 623 7.40 -26.24 -9.66
N GLY A 624 7.79 -26.91 -10.73
CA GLY A 624 6.94 -27.75 -11.54
C GLY A 624 5.80 -27.04 -12.27
N GLU A 625 5.05 -27.84 -12.99
CA GLU A 625 3.87 -27.38 -13.73
C GLU A 625 2.77 -28.45 -13.73
N TYR A 626 1.54 -28.00 -13.57
CA TYR A 626 0.34 -28.80 -13.73
C TYR A 626 -0.53 -28.22 -14.84
N ASN A 627 -0.84 -29.03 -15.82
CA ASN A 627 -1.69 -28.60 -16.95
C ASN A 627 -2.79 -29.62 -17.21
N PRO A 628 -4.00 -29.42 -16.65
CA PRO A 628 -5.11 -30.37 -16.80
C PRO A 628 -5.66 -30.43 -18.23
N ARG A 629 -5.46 -29.38 -19.03
CA ARG A 629 -5.90 -29.34 -20.43
C ARG A 629 -5.05 -30.20 -21.35
N LEU A 630 -3.74 -30.20 -21.10
CA LEU A 630 -2.75 -30.99 -21.86
C LEU A 630 -2.41 -32.31 -21.15
N GLU A 631 -3.06 -32.58 -20.00
CA GLU A 631 -2.97 -33.81 -19.22
C GLU A 631 -1.52 -34.17 -18.83
N PHE A 632 -0.75 -33.16 -18.39
CA PHE A 632 0.59 -33.44 -17.86
C PHE A 632 0.84 -32.77 -16.52
N THR A 633 1.76 -33.41 -15.75
CA THR A 633 2.35 -32.86 -14.53
C THR A 633 3.85 -33.06 -14.60
N LYS A 634 4.61 -32.00 -14.34
CA LYS A 634 6.08 -32.00 -14.38
C LYS A 634 6.62 -31.49 -13.05
N ASN A 635 7.67 -32.13 -12.52
CA ASN A 635 8.41 -31.68 -11.32
C ASN A 635 7.50 -31.32 -10.14
N ALA A 636 6.50 -32.13 -9.83
CA ALA A 636 5.50 -31.85 -8.78
C ALA A 636 6.03 -32.05 -7.34
N LYS A 637 7.28 -32.48 -7.17
CA LYS A 637 7.92 -32.68 -5.86
C LYS A 637 9.04 -31.68 -5.65
N SER A 638 9.19 -31.23 -4.42
CA SER A 638 10.31 -30.37 -4.01
C SER A 638 11.66 -31.05 -4.26
N SER A 639 12.64 -30.25 -4.58
CA SER A 639 14.04 -30.68 -4.70
C SER A 639 14.76 -30.78 -3.35
N ILE A 640 14.22 -30.15 -2.29
CA ILE A 640 14.78 -30.17 -0.93
C ILE A 640 14.53 -31.51 -0.28
N VAL A 641 15.60 -32.19 0.14
CA VAL A 641 15.52 -33.50 0.82
C VAL A 641 15.91 -33.44 2.29
N LYS A 642 16.68 -32.41 2.71
CA LYS A 642 17.04 -32.20 4.12
C LYS A 642 17.41 -30.74 4.35
N ILE A 643 17.08 -30.23 5.54
CA ILE A 643 17.55 -28.95 6.06
C ILE A 643 18.26 -29.24 7.37
N GLU A 644 19.46 -28.69 7.56
CA GLU A 644 20.18 -28.72 8.83
C GLU A 644 20.43 -27.29 9.31
N HIS A 645 20.34 -27.09 10.61
CA HIS A 645 20.60 -25.80 11.24
C HIS A 645 21.50 -26.00 12.47
N SER A 646 22.54 -25.22 12.56
CA SER A 646 23.39 -25.10 13.74
C SER A 646 23.41 -23.65 14.18
N ASN A 647 23.10 -23.41 15.43
CA ASN A 647 23.04 -22.08 16.03
C ASN A 647 24.19 -21.94 17.04
N PHE A 648 25.09 -21.04 16.75
CA PHE A 648 26.22 -20.64 17.62
C PHE A 648 25.96 -19.25 18.18
N VAL A 649 26.84 -18.78 19.07
CA VAL A 649 26.72 -17.43 19.59
C VAL A 649 26.81 -16.43 18.43
N ASN A 650 25.66 -15.76 18.14
CA ASN A 650 25.49 -14.75 17.08
C ASN A 650 25.75 -15.23 15.63
N LYS A 651 25.84 -16.54 15.40
CA LYS A 651 26.04 -17.13 14.08
C LYS A 651 25.04 -18.26 13.83
N ASN A 652 24.49 -18.29 12.64
CA ASN A 652 23.58 -19.34 12.15
C ASN A 652 24.17 -19.99 10.91
N ILE A 653 24.20 -21.29 10.88
CA ILE A 653 24.63 -22.09 9.73
C ILE A 653 23.46 -22.94 9.26
N ILE A 654 23.04 -22.74 8.04
CA ILE A 654 21.98 -23.52 7.40
C ILE A 654 22.60 -24.34 6.26
N LYS A 655 22.34 -25.66 6.23
CA LYS A 655 22.69 -26.53 5.11
C LYS A 655 21.43 -27.00 4.41
N LEU A 656 21.37 -26.76 3.11
CA LEU A 656 20.30 -27.18 2.24
C LEU A 656 20.78 -28.33 1.37
N HIS A 657 20.17 -29.51 1.51
CA HIS A 657 20.48 -30.71 0.74
C HIS A 657 19.41 -30.94 -0.32
N PHE A 658 19.86 -31.18 -1.53
CA PHE A 658 19.02 -31.33 -2.71
C PHE A 658 19.02 -32.76 -3.26
N ILE A 659 17.95 -33.14 -3.94
CA ILE A 659 17.77 -34.47 -4.53
C ILE A 659 18.85 -34.84 -5.55
N ASN A 660 19.50 -33.86 -6.16
CA ASN A 660 20.64 -34.06 -7.08
C ASN A 660 21.97 -34.37 -6.36
N GLY A 661 21.98 -34.46 -5.04
CA GLY A 661 23.13 -34.68 -4.20
C GLY A 661 23.90 -33.42 -3.78
N ASP A 662 23.55 -32.27 -4.31
CA ASP A 662 24.15 -30.98 -3.93
C ASP A 662 23.80 -30.56 -2.52
N THR A 663 24.77 -29.95 -1.87
CA THR A 663 24.56 -29.28 -0.56
C THR A 663 25.04 -27.83 -0.65
N TYR A 664 24.22 -26.92 -0.20
CA TYR A 664 24.56 -25.50 -0.09
C TYR A 664 24.55 -25.05 1.35
N ILE A 665 25.49 -24.17 1.68
CA ILE A 665 25.65 -23.62 3.03
C ILE A 665 25.39 -22.12 3.00
N LEU A 666 24.47 -21.66 3.85
CA LEU A 666 24.27 -20.27 4.17
C LEU A 666 24.74 -20.03 5.62
N ALA A 667 25.82 -19.30 5.78
CA ALA A 667 26.34 -18.87 7.08
C ALA A 667 26.02 -17.39 7.29
N ILE A 668 25.48 -17.05 8.46
CA ILE A 668 25.03 -15.70 8.79
C ILE A 668 25.63 -15.27 10.12
N SER A 669 26.18 -14.04 10.19
CA SER A 669 26.55 -13.36 11.42
C SER A 669 25.58 -12.22 11.67
N ALA A 670 24.98 -12.19 12.85
CA ALA A 670 24.09 -11.11 13.28
C ALA A 670 24.85 -9.89 13.82
N GLU A 671 26.14 -10.00 14.03
CA GLU A 671 27.02 -8.95 14.57
C GLU A 671 28.11 -8.57 13.58
N GLY A 672 28.71 -7.38 13.81
CA GLY A 672 29.75 -6.82 12.97
C GLY A 672 29.20 -5.96 11.83
N ASP A 673 30.03 -5.70 10.86
CA ASP A 673 29.76 -4.95 9.63
C ASP A 673 30.22 -5.72 8.38
N TRP A 674 30.14 -5.10 7.22
CA TRP A 674 30.55 -5.74 5.95
C TRP A 674 32.05 -6.02 5.84
N GLU A 675 32.89 -5.40 6.67
CA GLU A 675 34.35 -5.57 6.71
C GLU A 675 34.79 -6.56 7.81
N SER A 676 33.87 -6.98 8.69
CA SER A 676 34.17 -7.87 9.80
C SER A 676 34.49 -9.29 9.32
N ASN A 677 35.62 -9.88 9.81
CA ASN A 677 35.96 -11.26 9.54
C ASN A 677 35.28 -12.19 10.56
N ASN A 678 34.62 -13.21 10.08
CA ASN A 678 33.95 -14.22 10.87
C ASN A 678 34.69 -15.55 10.77
N TYR A 679 34.86 -16.20 11.92
CA TYR A 679 35.46 -17.52 12.04
C TYR A 679 34.53 -18.43 12.83
N LEU A 680 34.35 -19.64 12.37
CA LEU A 680 33.64 -20.69 13.07
C LEU A 680 34.44 -21.98 12.97
N ASN A 681 34.85 -22.52 14.12
CA ASN A 681 35.53 -23.81 14.20
C ASN A 681 34.92 -24.62 15.36
N GLU A 682 33.72 -25.11 15.16
CA GLU A 682 32.92 -25.86 16.14
C GLU A 682 32.14 -26.95 15.42
N ASP A 683 31.83 -28.06 16.09
CA ASP A 683 30.95 -29.16 15.62
C ASP A 683 31.32 -29.70 14.21
N ASN A 684 32.62 -29.84 13.92
CA ASN A 684 33.14 -30.23 12.59
C ASN A 684 32.80 -29.25 11.45
N ILE A 685 32.44 -28.02 11.78
CA ILE A 685 32.25 -26.92 10.85
C ILE A 685 33.46 -26.00 10.97
N ASN A 686 34.23 -25.87 9.90
CA ASN A 686 35.32 -24.91 9.84
C ASN A 686 35.04 -23.93 8.69
N LEU A 687 34.62 -22.74 9.02
CA LEU A 687 34.23 -21.71 8.07
C LEU A 687 34.87 -20.37 8.41
N GLU A 688 35.29 -19.68 7.36
CA GLU A 688 35.77 -18.31 7.43
C GLU A 688 35.06 -17.49 6.36
N TRP A 689 34.55 -16.29 6.73
CA TRP A 689 33.94 -15.39 5.77
C TRP A 689 34.01 -13.94 6.25
N GLN A 690 33.91 -12.99 5.29
CA GLN A 690 33.82 -11.56 5.58
C GLN A 690 32.38 -11.08 5.48
N GLY A 691 31.98 -10.15 6.34
CA GLY A 691 30.68 -9.52 6.36
C GLY A 691 29.59 -10.34 7.01
N HIS A 692 28.33 -9.94 6.81
CA HIS A 692 27.18 -10.49 7.53
C HIS A 692 26.83 -11.93 7.14
N PHE A 693 27.18 -12.37 5.92
CA PHE A 693 26.87 -13.72 5.46
C PHE A 693 27.84 -14.23 4.38
N THR A 694 27.82 -15.54 4.19
CA THR A 694 28.37 -16.21 3.01
C THR A 694 27.42 -17.31 2.54
N PHE A 695 27.39 -17.54 1.23
CA PHE A 695 26.58 -18.58 0.61
C PHE A 695 27.41 -19.30 -0.48
N PHE A 696 27.52 -20.62 -0.38
CA PHE A 696 28.32 -21.42 -1.30
C PHE A 696 27.88 -22.88 -1.34
N LYS A 697 28.25 -23.58 -2.41
CA LYS A 697 28.11 -25.03 -2.54
C LYS A 697 29.17 -25.72 -1.71
N SER A 698 28.77 -26.66 -0.87
CA SER A 698 29.72 -27.53 -0.15
C SER A 698 30.29 -28.56 -1.10
N ASN A 699 31.60 -28.77 -1.02
CA ASN A 699 32.31 -29.77 -1.81
C ASN A 699 32.01 -31.18 -1.31
#